data_38152b2a30eea36716a4722e280feebc
#
_entry.id   38152b2a30eea36716a4722e280feebc
#
_cell.length_a   1.000
_cell.length_b   1.000
_cell.length_c   1.000
_cell.angle_alpha   90.00
_cell.angle_beta   90.00
_cell.angle_gamma   90.00
#
_symmetry.space_group_name_H-M   'P 1'
#
loop_
_entity.id
_entity.type
_entity.pdbx_description
1 polymer ?
#
loop_
_entity_poly.entity_id
_entity_poly.type
_entity_poly.pdbx_seq_one_letter_code
_entity_poly.pdbx_strand_id
1 'polypeptide(L)'
;MKNLFVLFLSIVMLLLIASRSTAQDKNSIPYPKEEWKGVQGQTLEDSKPDFIGQPKAPKDAPNVLIIMLDDAGYSNATSFGGVMKTPTFDRVGDEGIRYTHMTVAAVCSPTRGSLLTGYNIHQIGTGIISEFATGYPGYNSQIDYTTPSIAKILTDNGYSTAAFGKWHNTPMEEASPVGPFESWPTGIWGFEYFWGFMGGETNQFHPLLYENTTPIETPKTNADGSTFHLSQGMADQTIKWLDNWKGLRDNPFFIYYTPGAVHAPIQVPKEWRDKYKGQFDEGWQVYRQQLLERQKKLGLVPQDAKMVDWPESIPKWDSFTEEGKAYLSRQMEVNAAFMEHVDFNIGRVIKHLEDMGELDNTLVIYLTADNGCTGEGTPTGTFSELLMQNGFPPLTMEQQLEKLKEFGGLDAWGGPHMANHYSVAWSYASSTPFQWVKQMASHFGGTMSATAIRYPKTIKANGEWRRQFQNVTDIVPTILEVTGVPAPDYVNGQKRKEYPGKSLTYAWNNPDAKTNHPTQYFEMLGFVGLYHDGWTIAGKPYRIPWSTDPTALANFDPLNTEWELYNINEDPIQQVNVADQYPEKVKELEKLFWEEADKYDVYPVGGSLGRSLQPESNPQRAGKKHWELTTNVYRVPELAGPEIKSTNYEVNAYITADETTQGVIYAVGEHIGGQALFIMDGKLRYSYSTLGLYWQDFDGDVKIPHGDVKITLKHTMKEPKLNGPSTVEFFINDKKVGEMDIKATVYAAYTGHETFDIGRDEGMPVNEEYADKGKFEFTPGQLHKVVFDIKNPEEKVAASEYDLIE
;
A
#
# COMPACT_ATOMS: atom_id res chain seq x y z
N MET A 1 66.78 -14.06 23.66
CA MET A 1 65.41 -14.16 24.18
C MET A 1 64.48 -13.06 23.63
N LYS A 2 64.85 -11.79 23.61
CA LYS A 2 63.96 -10.74 23.04
C LYS A 2 63.59 -10.90 21.58
N ASN A 3 64.53 -11.32 20.71
CA ASN A 3 64.24 -11.49 19.29
C ASN A 3 63.39 -12.77 18.97
N LEU A 4 63.44 -13.78 19.82
CA LEU A 4 62.60 -14.96 19.68
C LEU A 4 61.14 -14.69 20.10
N PHE A 5 60.95 -13.78 21.09
CA PHE A 5 59.61 -13.36 21.54
C PHE A 5 58.89 -12.46 20.52
N VAL A 6 59.68 -11.56 19.87
CA VAL A 6 59.13 -10.69 18.80
C VAL A 6 58.75 -11.55 17.58
N LEU A 7 59.54 -12.56 17.20
CA LEU A 7 59.24 -13.46 16.11
C LEU A 7 57.99 -14.31 16.41
N PHE A 8 57.87 -14.82 17.67
CA PHE A 8 56.69 -15.57 18.10
C PHE A 8 55.44 -14.74 18.13
N LEU A 9 55.49 -13.46 18.62
CA LEU A 9 54.38 -12.52 18.56
C LEU A 9 53.95 -12.20 17.11
N SER A 10 54.95 -12.01 16.22
CA SER A 10 54.66 -11.72 14.80
C SER A 10 54.05 -12.93 14.08
N ILE A 11 54.47 -14.15 14.39
CA ILE A 11 53.86 -15.39 13.86
C ILE A 11 52.46 -15.62 14.43
N VAL A 12 52.24 -15.35 15.72
CA VAL A 12 50.93 -15.45 16.35
C VAL A 12 49.98 -14.36 15.78
N MET A 13 50.47 -13.17 15.55
CA MET A 13 49.70 -12.09 14.94
C MET A 13 49.39 -12.36 13.46
N LEU A 14 50.32 -12.95 12.70
CA LEU A 14 50.11 -13.43 11.34
C LEU A 14 49.14 -14.60 11.29
N LEU A 15 49.21 -15.56 12.23
CA LEU A 15 48.26 -16.66 12.37
C LEU A 15 46.86 -16.18 12.80
N LEU A 16 46.77 -15.12 13.64
CA LEU A 16 45.49 -14.50 14.01
C LEU A 16 44.91 -13.68 12.86
N ILE A 17 45.75 -13.06 12.02
CA ILE A 17 45.28 -12.35 10.81
C ILE A 17 44.90 -13.38 9.73
N ALA A 18 45.69 -14.45 9.56
CA ALA A 18 45.35 -15.56 8.64
C ALA A 18 44.10 -16.32 9.06
N SER A 19 43.86 -16.50 10.38
CA SER A 19 42.63 -17.12 10.87
C SER A 19 41.38 -16.21 10.79
N ARG A 20 41.54 -14.91 10.56
CA ARG A 20 40.44 -14.00 10.26
C ARG A 20 40.09 -13.89 8.75
N SER A 21 40.95 -14.47 7.87
CA SER A 21 40.75 -14.35 6.41
C SER A 21 40.21 -15.62 5.75
N THR A 22 39.81 -16.67 6.48
CA THR A 22 39.38 -17.94 5.87
C THR A 22 38.06 -18.53 6.37
N ALA A 23 37.25 -17.75 7.03
CA ALA A 23 35.85 -18.13 7.23
C ALA A 23 34.97 -16.99 6.73
N GLN A 24 35.02 -16.72 5.44
CA GLN A 24 33.92 -16.08 4.75
C GLN A 24 32.78 -17.10 4.78
N ASP A 25 31.89 -16.94 5.72
CA ASP A 25 30.75 -17.83 5.91
C ASP A 25 30.02 -18.02 4.58
N LYS A 26 29.92 -19.29 4.17
CA LYS A 26 29.20 -19.69 2.94
C LYS A 26 27.73 -19.26 2.95
N ASN A 27 27.24 -18.71 4.05
CA ASN A 27 25.87 -18.34 4.31
C ASN A 27 25.71 -16.81 4.53
N SER A 28 26.48 -16.00 3.82
CA SER A 28 26.37 -14.53 3.83
C SER A 28 25.88 -14.00 2.50
N ILE A 29 25.04 -12.96 2.50
CA ILE A 29 24.67 -12.23 1.29
C ILE A 29 25.23 -10.79 1.36
N PRO A 30 25.75 -10.24 0.25
CA PRO A 30 25.98 -10.92 -1.03
C PRO A 30 26.98 -12.08 -0.87
N TYR A 31 26.75 -13.17 -1.60
CA TYR A 31 27.66 -14.31 -1.58
C TYR A 31 29.05 -13.87 -2.05
N PRO A 32 30.11 -14.41 -1.41
CA PRO A 32 31.47 -14.21 -1.90
C PRO A 32 31.57 -14.79 -3.32
N LYS A 33 32.19 -14.03 -4.23
CA LYS A 33 32.45 -14.52 -5.58
C LYS A 33 33.30 -15.79 -5.49
N GLU A 34 32.93 -16.82 -6.25
CA GLU A 34 33.80 -17.99 -6.40
C GLU A 34 35.17 -17.58 -6.90
N GLU A 35 36.22 -18.19 -6.36
CA GLU A 35 37.58 -17.95 -6.84
C GLU A 35 37.70 -18.49 -8.27
N TRP A 36 38.29 -17.68 -9.16
CA TRP A 36 38.63 -18.13 -10.49
C TRP A 36 39.71 -19.24 -10.44
N LYS A 37 39.37 -20.38 -11.02
CA LYS A 37 40.21 -21.59 -10.98
C LYS A 37 40.98 -21.85 -12.28
N GLY A 38 40.99 -20.91 -13.19
CA GLY A 38 41.73 -20.99 -14.44
C GLY A 38 43.23 -20.88 -14.24
N VAL A 39 43.96 -20.92 -15.35
CA VAL A 39 45.42 -20.66 -15.37
C VAL A 39 45.65 -19.45 -16.26
N GLN A 40 46.29 -18.47 -15.70
CA GLN A 40 46.67 -17.24 -16.41
C GLN A 40 48.15 -17.28 -16.77
N GLY A 41 48.47 -17.86 -17.94
CA GLY A 41 49.83 -17.92 -18.50
C GLY A 41 50.17 -16.66 -19.28
N GLN A 42 51.42 -16.60 -19.84
CA GLN A 42 51.82 -15.49 -20.69
C GLN A 42 51.22 -15.56 -22.12
N THR A 43 50.84 -16.76 -22.54
CA THR A 43 50.26 -17.04 -23.85
C THR A 43 48.90 -17.75 -23.69
N LEU A 44 48.08 -17.82 -24.75
CA LEU A 44 46.87 -18.58 -24.79
C LEU A 44 47.13 -20.09 -24.61
N GLU A 45 48.27 -20.58 -25.10
CA GLU A 45 48.66 -22.00 -24.99
C GLU A 45 48.97 -22.38 -23.54
N ASP A 46 49.52 -21.43 -22.76
CA ASP A 46 49.87 -21.64 -21.34
C ASP A 46 48.69 -21.30 -20.42
N SER A 47 47.57 -20.83 -20.96
CA SER A 47 46.41 -20.37 -20.22
C SER A 47 45.29 -21.40 -20.27
N LYS A 48 44.53 -21.47 -19.19
CA LYS A 48 43.28 -22.25 -19.11
C LYS A 48 42.12 -21.35 -18.62
N PRO A 49 41.06 -21.15 -19.44
CA PRO A 49 39.94 -20.39 -18.99
C PRO A 49 39.15 -21.09 -17.89
N ASP A 50 38.57 -20.31 -17.01
CA ASP A 50 37.57 -20.76 -16.06
C ASP A 50 36.42 -19.74 -16.07
N PHE A 51 35.19 -20.22 -16.13
CA PHE A 51 34.01 -19.37 -16.13
C PHE A 51 33.36 -19.42 -14.76
N ILE A 52 33.43 -18.33 -14.03
CA ILE A 52 32.66 -18.16 -12.80
C ILE A 52 31.20 -18.18 -13.17
N GLY A 53 30.50 -19.23 -12.74
CA GLY A 53 29.08 -19.40 -13.02
C GLY A 53 28.19 -18.38 -12.26
N GLN A 54 27.00 -18.19 -12.73
CA GLN A 54 25.95 -17.51 -11.97
C GLN A 54 25.52 -18.43 -10.79
N PRO A 55 25.08 -17.87 -9.66
CA PRO A 55 24.46 -18.65 -8.60
C PRO A 55 23.36 -19.56 -9.14
N LYS A 56 23.27 -20.77 -8.61
CA LYS A 56 22.25 -21.75 -9.04
C LYS A 56 21.32 -22.07 -7.88
N ALA A 57 20.03 -22.07 -8.16
CA ALA A 57 19.04 -22.54 -7.21
C ALA A 57 19.30 -24.00 -6.80
N PRO A 58 18.86 -24.42 -5.61
CA PRO A 58 18.91 -25.83 -5.20
C PRO A 58 18.25 -26.71 -6.26
N LYS A 59 18.79 -27.93 -6.42
CA LYS A 59 18.23 -28.88 -7.37
C LYS A 59 16.77 -29.15 -7.04
N ASP A 60 15.92 -29.12 -8.08
CA ASP A 60 14.46 -29.35 -7.97
C ASP A 60 13.70 -28.28 -7.16
N ALA A 61 14.33 -27.11 -6.89
CA ALA A 61 13.68 -26.00 -6.23
C ALA A 61 12.45 -25.52 -7.04
N PRO A 62 11.28 -25.29 -6.40
CA PRO A 62 10.06 -24.86 -7.09
C PRO A 62 10.12 -23.38 -7.49
N ASN A 63 9.28 -23.03 -8.44
CA ASN A 63 8.86 -21.64 -8.62
C ASN A 63 8.01 -21.18 -7.42
N VAL A 64 7.95 -19.89 -7.17
CA VAL A 64 7.13 -19.29 -6.11
C VAL A 64 6.30 -18.14 -6.67
N LEU A 65 5.00 -18.15 -6.41
CA LEU A 65 4.08 -17.08 -6.75
C LEU A 65 3.32 -16.67 -5.49
N ILE A 66 3.54 -15.44 -5.03
CA ILE A 66 2.73 -14.81 -3.99
C ILE A 66 1.75 -13.88 -4.66
N ILE A 67 0.46 -14.04 -4.36
CA ILE A 67 -0.63 -13.19 -4.78
C ILE A 67 -1.21 -12.56 -3.51
N MET A 68 -1.33 -11.24 -3.48
CA MET A 68 -1.93 -10.53 -2.35
C MET A 68 -2.78 -9.37 -2.86
N LEU A 69 -4.09 -9.44 -2.61
CA LEU A 69 -5.00 -8.34 -2.89
C LEU A 69 -4.90 -7.26 -1.80
N ASP A 70 -5.69 -6.24 -1.92
CA ASP A 70 -5.66 -5.01 -1.12
C ASP A 70 -7.06 -4.72 -0.58
N ASP A 71 -7.21 -4.49 0.71
CA ASP A 71 -8.45 -4.05 1.38
C ASP A 71 -9.66 -4.98 1.28
N ALA A 72 -9.53 -6.22 0.79
CA ALA A 72 -10.68 -7.11 0.72
C ALA A 72 -11.09 -7.64 2.11
N GLY A 73 -12.39 -7.74 2.34
CA GLY A 73 -12.91 -8.31 3.57
C GLY A 73 -12.69 -9.82 3.66
N TYR A 74 -12.48 -10.33 4.86
CA TYR A 74 -12.26 -11.77 5.13
C TYR A 74 -13.32 -12.67 4.51
N SER A 75 -14.58 -12.22 4.51
CA SER A 75 -15.71 -13.00 3.97
C SER A 75 -16.07 -12.67 2.51
N ASN A 76 -15.25 -11.89 1.79
CA ASN A 76 -15.61 -11.52 0.42
C ASN A 76 -15.53 -12.70 -0.55
N ALA A 77 -14.51 -13.56 -0.41
CA ALA A 77 -14.33 -14.72 -1.27
C ALA A 77 -15.41 -15.79 -1.05
N THR A 78 -15.81 -16.48 -2.14
CA THR A 78 -16.86 -17.49 -2.12
C THR A 78 -16.57 -18.62 -1.15
N SER A 79 -15.36 -19.14 -1.11
CA SER A 79 -14.94 -20.20 -0.18
C SER A 79 -14.87 -19.76 1.28
N PHE A 80 -14.94 -18.45 1.58
CA PHE A 80 -15.02 -17.88 2.94
C PHE A 80 -16.43 -17.37 3.28
N GLY A 81 -17.44 -17.77 2.51
CA GLY A 81 -18.86 -17.49 2.75
C GLY A 81 -19.42 -16.32 1.95
N GLY A 82 -18.59 -15.62 1.17
CA GLY A 82 -18.98 -14.48 0.35
C GLY A 82 -19.85 -14.81 -0.85
N VAL A 83 -20.27 -13.76 -1.55
CA VAL A 83 -21.01 -13.87 -2.81
C VAL A 83 -20.19 -13.39 -4.01
N MET A 84 -19.04 -12.77 -3.74
CA MET A 84 -18.13 -12.30 -4.77
C MET A 84 -17.43 -13.51 -5.39
N LYS A 85 -17.58 -13.68 -6.69
CA LYS A 85 -17.04 -14.85 -7.38
C LYS A 85 -15.53 -14.76 -7.49
N THR A 86 -14.85 -15.68 -6.84
CA THR A 86 -13.40 -15.78 -6.81
C THR A 86 -12.91 -17.17 -7.23
N PRO A 87 -13.24 -17.62 -8.46
CA PRO A 87 -12.95 -18.98 -8.89
C PRO A 87 -11.47 -19.33 -8.89
N THR A 88 -10.57 -18.34 -9.04
CA THR A 88 -9.13 -18.57 -9.01
C THR A 88 -8.65 -18.83 -7.59
N PHE A 89 -9.08 -17.98 -6.63
CA PHE A 89 -8.78 -18.18 -5.21
C PHE A 89 -9.36 -19.51 -4.71
N ASP A 90 -10.61 -19.80 -5.07
CA ASP A 90 -11.28 -21.04 -4.69
C ASP A 90 -10.52 -22.27 -5.23
N ARG A 91 -10.07 -22.24 -6.50
CA ARG A 91 -9.25 -23.30 -7.11
C ARG A 91 -7.94 -23.51 -6.35
N VAL A 92 -7.22 -22.46 -6.01
CA VAL A 92 -5.97 -22.55 -5.22
C VAL A 92 -6.23 -23.26 -3.89
N GLY A 93 -7.32 -22.91 -3.22
CA GLY A 93 -7.73 -23.55 -1.97
C GLY A 93 -8.22 -24.99 -2.14
N ASP A 94 -9.00 -25.30 -3.19
CA ASP A 94 -9.55 -26.62 -3.48
C ASP A 94 -8.47 -27.64 -3.88
N GLU A 95 -7.46 -27.20 -4.64
CA GLU A 95 -6.29 -28.00 -5.02
C GLU A 95 -5.17 -27.96 -3.96
N GLY A 96 -5.41 -27.31 -2.81
CA GLY A 96 -4.47 -27.10 -1.73
C GLY A 96 -5.15 -27.03 -0.37
N ILE A 97 -4.79 -26.04 0.44
CA ILE A 97 -5.31 -25.81 1.78
C ILE A 97 -5.71 -24.36 2.00
N ARG A 98 -6.62 -24.10 2.96
CA ARG A 98 -7.05 -22.78 3.39
C ARG A 98 -6.73 -22.55 4.87
N TYR A 99 -6.27 -21.37 5.20
CA TYR A 99 -6.02 -20.96 6.59
C TYR A 99 -7.17 -20.13 7.14
N THR A 100 -7.68 -20.48 8.32
CA THR A 100 -8.74 -19.74 9.00
C THR A 100 -8.21 -18.57 9.82
N HIS A 101 -6.93 -18.62 10.23
CA HIS A 101 -6.29 -17.64 11.10
C HIS A 101 -4.90 -17.27 10.55
N MET A 102 -4.85 -16.71 9.35
CA MET A 102 -3.65 -16.04 8.82
C MET A 102 -3.76 -14.56 9.16
N THR A 103 -2.91 -14.08 10.06
CA THR A 103 -2.90 -12.68 10.47
C THR A 103 -1.91 -11.84 9.65
N VAL A 104 -2.28 -10.59 9.45
CA VAL A 104 -1.54 -9.54 8.75
C VAL A 104 -1.43 -8.32 9.66
N ALA A 105 -0.72 -7.27 9.28
CA ALA A 105 -0.84 -5.98 9.94
C ALA A 105 -2.19 -5.32 9.58
N ALA A 106 -2.57 -4.29 10.33
CA ALA A 106 -3.87 -3.64 10.13
C ALA A 106 -3.87 -2.56 9.03
N VAL A 107 -2.76 -2.38 8.32
CA VAL A 107 -2.62 -1.52 7.13
C VAL A 107 -1.62 -2.11 6.14
N CYS A 108 -1.65 -1.65 4.89
CA CYS A 108 -1.05 -2.28 3.71
C CYS A 108 0.49 -2.32 3.71
N SER A 109 1.20 -1.18 3.70
CA SER A 109 2.67 -1.22 3.55
C SER A 109 3.40 -1.96 4.68
N PRO A 110 2.97 -1.90 5.96
CA PRO A 110 3.48 -2.76 7.02
C PRO A 110 3.40 -4.25 6.71
N THR A 111 2.24 -4.73 6.26
CA THR A 111 2.08 -6.14 5.87
C THR A 111 2.99 -6.51 4.72
N ARG A 112 3.09 -5.65 3.69
CA ARG A 112 3.94 -5.89 2.50
C ARG A 112 5.40 -6.00 2.88
N GLY A 113 5.89 -5.11 3.74
CA GLY A 113 7.24 -5.18 4.29
C GLY A 113 7.47 -6.46 5.10
N SER A 114 6.56 -6.79 6.02
CA SER A 114 6.63 -7.99 6.86
C SER A 114 6.58 -9.29 6.03
N LEU A 115 5.70 -9.37 5.04
CA LEU A 115 5.59 -10.51 4.12
C LEU A 115 6.90 -10.75 3.35
N LEU A 116 7.52 -9.69 2.85
CA LEU A 116 8.74 -9.81 2.03
C LEU A 116 10.00 -10.06 2.86
N THR A 117 10.02 -9.65 4.12
CA THR A 117 11.22 -9.77 4.97
C THR A 117 11.14 -10.91 5.99
N GLY A 118 9.94 -11.34 6.38
CA GLY A 118 9.70 -12.30 7.45
C GLY A 118 9.90 -11.74 8.85
N TYR A 119 9.97 -10.41 9.01
CA TYR A 119 10.11 -9.72 10.29
C TYR A 119 8.84 -8.98 10.67
N ASN A 120 8.68 -8.69 11.97
CA ASN A 120 7.60 -7.84 12.45
C ASN A 120 7.76 -6.42 11.91
N ILE A 121 6.64 -5.72 11.73
CA ILE A 121 6.57 -4.41 11.08
C ILE A 121 7.50 -3.36 11.70
N HIS A 122 7.56 -3.28 13.03
CA HIS A 122 8.40 -2.29 13.71
C HIS A 122 9.90 -2.64 13.65
N GLN A 123 10.27 -3.94 13.56
CA GLN A 123 11.68 -4.34 13.40
C GLN A 123 12.31 -3.86 12.09
N ILE A 124 11.49 -3.51 11.12
CA ILE A 124 11.89 -3.05 9.78
C ILE A 124 11.47 -1.60 9.50
N GLY A 125 11.08 -0.86 10.55
CA GLY A 125 10.69 0.54 10.43
C GLY A 125 9.34 0.82 9.77
N THR A 126 8.55 -0.22 9.47
CA THR A 126 7.26 -0.10 8.76
C THR A 126 6.05 -0.20 9.70
N GLY A 127 6.15 0.33 10.92
CA GLY A 127 5.03 0.40 11.86
C GLY A 127 3.88 1.32 11.42
N ILE A 128 4.03 1.99 10.28
CA ILE A 128 3.02 2.82 9.61
C ILE A 128 3.27 2.83 8.10
N ILE A 129 2.31 3.29 7.30
CA ILE A 129 2.49 3.49 5.86
C ILE A 129 3.54 4.57 5.57
N SER A 130 4.14 4.48 4.38
CA SER A 130 5.26 5.36 3.99
C SER A 130 4.90 6.85 3.98
N GLU A 131 3.65 7.18 3.68
CA GLU A 131 3.10 8.54 3.65
C GLU A 131 3.08 9.19 5.03
N PHE A 132 2.98 8.39 6.09
CA PHE A 132 2.85 8.85 7.47
C PHE A 132 4.09 8.50 8.33
N ALA A 133 5.21 8.20 7.68
CA ALA A 133 6.47 7.92 8.36
C ALA A 133 6.83 9.02 9.37
N THR A 134 7.38 8.61 10.52
CA THR A 134 7.80 9.50 11.61
C THR A 134 9.28 9.34 11.91
N GLY A 135 9.84 10.16 12.80
CA GLY A 135 11.24 10.10 13.22
C GLY A 135 11.59 8.94 14.17
N TYR A 136 10.63 8.05 14.51
CA TYR A 136 10.89 6.92 15.41
C TYR A 136 11.36 5.69 14.62
N PRO A 137 12.34 4.92 15.16
CA PRO A 137 12.95 3.79 14.42
C PRO A 137 11.92 2.76 13.91
N GLY A 138 10.92 2.41 14.71
CA GLY A 138 9.88 1.45 14.33
C GLY A 138 8.88 1.98 13.27
N TYR A 139 8.90 3.28 12.95
CA TYR A 139 7.87 3.96 12.15
C TYR A 139 8.43 4.87 11.04
N ASN A 140 9.71 4.72 10.69
CA ASN A 140 10.40 5.66 9.79
C ASN A 140 10.37 5.28 8.31
N SER A 141 9.73 4.16 7.96
CA SER A 141 9.67 3.57 6.61
C SER A 141 11.05 3.33 5.96
N GLN A 142 12.12 3.26 6.76
CA GLN A 142 13.48 2.99 6.31
C GLN A 142 13.85 1.54 6.62
N ILE A 143 13.94 0.70 5.59
CA ILE A 143 14.41 -0.66 5.78
C ILE A 143 15.94 -0.69 5.95
N ASP A 144 16.41 -1.46 6.94
CA ASP A 144 17.84 -1.60 7.22
C ASP A 144 18.52 -2.52 6.17
N TYR A 145 19.72 -2.15 5.76
CA TYR A 145 20.61 -2.96 4.88
C TYR A 145 20.94 -4.36 5.41
N THR A 146 20.71 -4.61 6.68
CA THR A 146 20.90 -5.93 7.31
C THR A 146 19.63 -6.78 7.31
N THR A 147 18.52 -6.24 6.78
CA THR A 147 17.23 -6.90 6.67
C THR A 147 17.00 -7.33 5.22
N PRO A 148 17.32 -8.57 4.84
CA PRO A 148 17.13 -9.04 3.47
C PRO A 148 15.67 -9.34 3.20
N SER A 149 15.18 -8.98 2.04
CA SER A 149 13.91 -9.50 1.54
C SER A 149 14.08 -10.94 1.03
N ILE A 150 12.96 -11.67 0.93
CA ILE A 150 12.97 -12.99 0.28
C ILE A 150 13.38 -12.89 -1.19
N ALA A 151 13.02 -11.80 -1.89
CA ALA A 151 13.45 -11.61 -3.28
C ALA A 151 14.98 -11.51 -3.37
N LYS A 152 15.62 -10.71 -2.51
CA LYS A 152 17.09 -10.60 -2.46
C LYS A 152 17.74 -11.94 -2.17
N ILE A 153 17.23 -12.70 -1.18
CA ILE A 153 17.76 -14.03 -0.85
C ILE A 153 17.64 -14.97 -2.04
N LEU A 154 16.48 -15.01 -2.69
CA LEU A 154 16.24 -15.91 -3.83
C LEU A 154 17.05 -15.50 -5.06
N THR A 155 17.17 -14.20 -5.38
CA THR A 155 18.01 -13.71 -6.48
C THR A 155 19.48 -14.13 -6.28
N ASP A 156 20.01 -13.92 -5.08
CA ASP A 156 21.38 -14.30 -4.74
C ASP A 156 21.59 -15.85 -4.76
N ASN A 157 20.50 -16.62 -4.72
CA ASN A 157 20.49 -18.07 -4.86
C ASN A 157 20.02 -18.57 -6.25
N GLY A 158 20.07 -17.72 -7.27
CA GLY A 158 19.85 -18.11 -8.66
C GLY A 158 18.40 -18.22 -9.11
N TYR A 159 17.48 -17.58 -8.44
CA TYR A 159 16.11 -17.36 -8.95
C TYR A 159 16.06 -16.14 -9.88
N SER A 160 15.12 -16.14 -10.81
CA SER A 160 14.66 -14.92 -11.49
C SER A 160 13.53 -14.33 -10.69
N THR A 161 13.61 -13.03 -10.33
CA THR A 161 12.66 -12.41 -9.41
C THR A 161 11.96 -11.20 -10.04
N ALA A 162 10.64 -11.14 -9.87
CA ALA A 162 9.82 -10.06 -10.43
C ALA A 162 8.72 -9.62 -9.45
N ALA A 163 8.43 -8.31 -9.43
CA ALA A 163 7.31 -7.73 -8.70
C ALA A 163 6.37 -7.02 -9.67
N PHE A 164 5.05 -7.22 -9.48
CA PHE A 164 4.02 -6.63 -10.32
C PHE A 164 2.94 -5.97 -9.47
N GLY A 165 2.60 -4.71 -9.78
CA GLY A 165 1.50 -3.96 -9.18
C GLY A 165 1.91 -2.98 -8.09
N LYS A 166 1.15 -2.94 -7.00
CA LYS A 166 1.34 -2.01 -5.86
C LYS A 166 2.61 -2.33 -5.10
N TRP A 167 3.46 -1.33 -4.91
CA TRP A 167 4.69 -1.45 -4.14
C TRP A 167 4.54 -1.00 -2.68
N HIS A 168 4.34 0.28 -2.45
CA HIS A 168 4.02 0.92 -1.17
C HIS A 168 5.08 0.78 -0.05
N ASN A 169 6.34 0.46 -0.37
CA ASN A 169 7.43 0.31 0.62
C ASN A 169 8.67 1.17 0.32
N THR A 170 8.52 2.21 -0.47
CA THR A 170 9.53 3.23 -0.71
C THR A 170 9.11 4.51 0.01
N PRO A 171 10.00 5.15 0.81
CA PRO A 171 9.71 6.47 1.38
C PRO A 171 9.28 7.46 0.29
N MET A 172 8.28 8.28 0.58
CA MET A 172 7.63 9.13 -0.44
C MET A 172 8.61 10.07 -1.14
N GLU A 173 9.57 10.63 -0.41
CA GLU A 173 10.60 11.51 -0.98
C GLU A 173 11.58 10.81 -1.91
N GLU A 174 11.69 9.48 -1.80
CA GLU A 174 12.54 8.65 -2.65
C GLU A 174 11.80 8.10 -3.87
N ALA A 175 10.46 8.18 -3.90
CA ALA A 175 9.63 7.67 -4.99
C ALA A 175 9.60 8.60 -6.23
N SER A 176 10.57 9.51 -6.38
CA SER A 176 10.68 10.42 -7.52
C SER A 176 11.51 9.81 -8.66
N PRO A 177 11.39 10.32 -9.92
CA PRO A 177 12.17 9.84 -11.06
C PRO A 177 13.69 10.04 -10.95
N VAL A 178 14.17 10.76 -9.92
CA VAL A 178 15.61 10.97 -9.66
C VAL A 178 16.12 10.13 -8.48
N GLY A 179 15.25 9.34 -7.86
CA GLY A 179 15.58 8.52 -6.69
C GLY A 179 15.83 9.34 -5.40
N PRO A 180 16.58 8.77 -4.45
CA PRO A 180 17.45 7.58 -4.57
C PRO A 180 16.68 6.30 -4.86
N PHE A 181 17.23 5.42 -5.69
CA PHE A 181 16.56 4.19 -6.12
C PHE A 181 16.85 3.00 -5.19
N GLU A 182 17.50 3.22 -4.08
CA GLU A 182 17.91 2.16 -3.19
C GLU A 182 16.74 1.46 -2.49
N SER A 183 15.75 2.23 -2.05
CA SER A 183 14.52 1.72 -1.43
C SER A 183 13.48 1.18 -2.43
N TRP A 184 13.77 1.29 -3.74
CA TRP A 184 12.89 0.79 -4.81
C TRP A 184 12.92 -0.74 -4.90
N PRO A 185 11.91 -1.38 -5.54
CA PRO A 185 11.84 -2.84 -5.67
C PRO A 185 13.15 -3.48 -6.17
N THR A 186 13.78 -2.84 -7.15
CA THR A 186 15.04 -3.33 -7.76
C THR A 186 16.31 -2.88 -7.00
N GLY A 187 16.15 -2.14 -5.90
CA GLY A 187 17.25 -1.76 -5.02
C GLY A 187 17.50 -2.77 -3.90
N ILE A 188 17.42 -2.33 -2.65
CA ILE A 188 17.67 -3.16 -1.45
C ILE A 188 16.72 -4.36 -1.36
N TRP A 189 15.53 -4.27 -1.90
CA TRP A 189 14.55 -5.36 -1.94
C TRP A 189 14.96 -6.50 -2.88
N GLY A 190 15.82 -6.23 -3.88
CA GLY A 190 16.52 -7.23 -4.68
C GLY A 190 15.69 -7.95 -5.74
N PHE A 191 14.57 -7.38 -6.17
CA PHE A 191 13.90 -7.84 -7.38
C PHE A 191 14.71 -7.50 -8.63
N GLU A 192 14.77 -8.40 -9.61
CA GLU A 192 15.42 -8.13 -10.89
C GLU A 192 14.51 -7.36 -11.86
N TYR A 193 13.19 -7.42 -11.63
CA TYR A 193 12.19 -6.76 -12.46
C TYR A 193 11.05 -6.20 -11.61
N PHE A 194 10.59 -5.01 -11.97
CA PHE A 194 9.39 -4.39 -11.39
C PHE A 194 8.53 -3.78 -12.49
N TRP A 195 7.22 -3.97 -12.41
CA TRP A 195 6.24 -3.26 -13.21
C TRP A 195 5.02 -2.95 -12.36
N GLY A 196 4.73 -1.66 -12.13
CA GLY A 196 3.64 -1.27 -11.25
C GLY A 196 3.68 0.20 -10.86
N PHE A 197 3.12 0.50 -9.70
CA PHE A 197 3.06 1.85 -9.12
C PHE A 197 3.64 1.88 -7.70
N MET A 198 4.11 3.07 -7.29
CA MET A 198 4.93 3.20 -6.08
C MET A 198 4.12 3.47 -4.81
N GLY A 199 3.01 4.22 -4.91
CA GLY A 199 2.20 4.68 -3.79
C GLY A 199 1.22 3.66 -3.21
N GLY A 200 0.39 4.12 -2.27
CA GLY A 200 -0.62 3.30 -1.59
C GLY A 200 -1.82 2.96 -2.46
N GLU A 201 -2.12 3.78 -3.44
CA GLU A 201 -3.26 3.63 -4.35
C GLU A 201 -2.93 4.20 -5.73
N THR A 202 -3.79 3.97 -6.71
CA THR A 202 -3.70 4.58 -8.04
C THR A 202 -5.04 4.46 -8.77
N ASN A 203 -5.30 5.39 -9.70
CA ASN A 203 -6.42 5.27 -10.63
C ASN A 203 -6.27 3.99 -11.46
N GLN A 204 -7.32 3.19 -11.57
CA GLN A 204 -7.26 1.88 -12.24
C GLN A 204 -7.22 1.98 -13.77
N PHE A 205 -7.65 3.12 -14.33
CA PHE A 205 -7.65 3.39 -15.77
C PHE A 205 -6.48 4.28 -16.20
N HIS A 206 -5.96 5.11 -15.30
CA HIS A 206 -4.88 6.07 -15.55
C HIS A 206 -3.77 5.98 -14.49
N PRO A 207 -3.23 4.78 -14.18
CA PRO A 207 -2.21 4.63 -13.16
C PRO A 207 -0.89 5.28 -13.56
N LEU A 208 -0.16 5.85 -12.61
CA LEU A 208 1.22 6.30 -12.82
C LEU A 208 2.18 5.11 -12.71
N LEU A 209 2.54 4.53 -13.84
CA LEU A 209 3.32 3.29 -13.92
C LEU A 209 4.82 3.53 -14.03
N TYR A 210 5.55 2.53 -13.52
CA TYR A 210 7.00 2.41 -13.64
C TYR A 210 7.38 1.03 -14.16
N GLU A 211 8.41 0.95 -14.98
CA GLU A 211 9.13 -0.27 -15.30
C GLU A 211 10.54 -0.18 -14.71
N ASN A 212 10.82 -0.99 -13.72
CA ASN A 212 11.99 -0.86 -12.83
C ASN A 212 12.01 0.52 -12.15
N THR A 213 12.92 1.41 -12.57
CA THR A 213 13.01 2.79 -12.05
C THR A 213 12.59 3.84 -13.07
N THR A 214 12.10 3.40 -14.23
CA THR A 214 11.75 4.29 -15.35
C THR A 214 10.24 4.54 -15.37
N PRO A 215 9.79 5.80 -15.31
CA PRO A 215 8.39 6.14 -15.56
C PRO A 215 7.99 5.70 -16.98
N ILE A 216 6.84 5.06 -17.10
CA ILE A 216 6.29 4.64 -18.39
C ILE A 216 4.91 5.25 -18.63
N GLU A 217 4.57 5.44 -19.91
CA GLU A 217 3.22 5.84 -20.29
C GLU A 217 2.22 4.75 -19.98
N THR A 218 1.07 5.13 -19.41
CA THR A 218 -0.04 4.21 -19.24
C THR A 218 -0.57 3.81 -20.63
N PRO A 219 -0.65 2.51 -20.93
CA PRO A 219 -1.22 2.06 -22.20
C PRO A 219 -2.67 2.55 -22.36
N LYS A 220 -3.08 2.89 -23.58
CA LYS A 220 -4.48 3.25 -23.87
C LYS A 220 -5.40 2.04 -23.90
N THR A 221 -4.84 0.88 -24.23
CA THR A 221 -5.59 -0.37 -24.33
C THR A 221 -4.82 -1.54 -23.72
N ASN A 222 -5.54 -2.54 -23.26
CA ASN A 222 -5.01 -3.84 -22.88
C ASN A 222 -4.63 -4.66 -24.14
N ALA A 223 -3.99 -5.82 -23.96
CA ALA A 223 -3.55 -6.68 -25.05
C ALA A 223 -4.69 -7.18 -25.97
N ASP A 224 -5.91 -7.29 -25.45
CA ASP A 224 -7.11 -7.68 -26.20
C ASP A 224 -7.81 -6.51 -26.94
N GLY A 225 -7.27 -5.29 -26.83
CA GLY A 225 -7.80 -4.07 -27.43
C GLY A 225 -8.90 -3.37 -26.63
N SER A 226 -9.27 -3.88 -25.46
CA SER A 226 -10.18 -3.19 -24.51
C SER A 226 -9.52 -1.95 -23.93
N THR A 227 -10.32 -1.00 -23.40
CA THR A 227 -9.80 0.14 -22.65
C THR A 227 -8.89 -0.35 -21.54
N PHE A 228 -7.73 0.29 -21.37
CA PHE A 228 -6.77 -0.10 -20.35
C PHE A 228 -7.42 -0.13 -18.95
N HIS A 229 -7.09 -1.16 -18.20
CA HIS A 229 -7.40 -1.29 -16.79
C HIS A 229 -6.25 -2.01 -16.10
N LEU A 230 -5.78 -1.48 -14.97
CA LEU A 230 -4.56 -1.92 -14.30
C LEU A 230 -4.53 -3.43 -14.02
N SER A 231 -5.61 -4.00 -13.47
CA SER A 231 -5.66 -5.45 -13.17
C SER A 231 -5.43 -6.32 -14.41
N GLN A 232 -5.97 -5.92 -15.58
CA GLN A 232 -5.78 -6.63 -16.83
C GLN A 232 -4.39 -6.39 -17.42
N GLY A 233 -3.92 -5.12 -17.47
CA GLY A 233 -2.59 -4.77 -17.96
C GLY A 233 -1.47 -5.44 -17.16
N MET A 234 -1.68 -5.59 -15.84
CA MET A 234 -0.75 -6.30 -14.97
C MET A 234 -0.68 -7.80 -15.27
N ALA A 235 -1.82 -8.45 -15.55
CA ALA A 235 -1.84 -9.85 -16.00
C ALA A 235 -1.14 -10.00 -17.36
N ASP A 236 -1.41 -9.11 -18.32
CA ASP A 236 -0.75 -9.09 -19.64
C ASP A 236 0.78 -8.97 -19.51
N GLN A 237 1.25 -8.07 -18.67
CA GLN A 237 2.68 -7.85 -18.45
C GLN A 237 3.35 -9.02 -17.72
N THR A 238 2.65 -9.66 -16.78
CA THR A 238 3.15 -10.85 -16.07
C THR A 238 3.26 -12.03 -17.02
N ILE A 239 2.26 -12.27 -17.85
CA ILE A 239 2.29 -13.31 -18.90
C ILE A 239 3.45 -13.08 -19.86
N LYS A 240 3.63 -11.84 -20.34
CA LYS A 240 4.76 -11.48 -21.20
C LYS A 240 6.13 -11.72 -20.52
N TRP A 241 6.24 -11.42 -19.23
CA TRP A 241 7.47 -11.70 -18.49
C TRP A 241 7.72 -13.21 -18.35
N LEU A 242 6.68 -14.00 -18.06
CA LEU A 242 6.76 -15.46 -17.98
C LEU A 242 7.17 -16.10 -19.31
N ASP A 243 6.66 -15.62 -20.44
CA ASP A 243 7.09 -16.10 -21.77
C ASP A 243 8.58 -15.84 -22.02
N ASN A 244 9.07 -14.64 -21.66
CA ASN A 244 10.49 -14.31 -21.77
C ASN A 244 11.35 -15.15 -20.83
N TRP A 245 10.90 -15.32 -19.57
CA TRP A 245 11.59 -16.19 -18.61
C TRP A 245 11.70 -17.61 -19.15
N LYS A 246 10.59 -18.22 -19.61
CA LYS A 246 10.59 -19.60 -20.14
C LYS A 246 11.48 -19.77 -21.36
N GLY A 247 11.55 -18.75 -22.21
CA GLY A 247 12.36 -18.78 -23.42
C GLY A 247 13.86 -18.59 -23.20
N LEU A 248 14.26 -17.96 -22.10
CA LEU A 248 15.64 -17.48 -21.88
C LEU A 248 16.30 -18.07 -20.62
N ARG A 249 15.55 -18.72 -19.73
CA ARG A 249 16.04 -19.16 -18.42
C ARG A 249 15.68 -20.60 -18.12
N ASP A 250 16.55 -21.28 -17.37
CA ASP A 250 16.34 -22.64 -16.86
C ASP A 250 16.23 -22.68 -15.32
N ASN A 251 16.28 -21.50 -14.67
CA ASN A 251 16.23 -21.35 -13.22
C ASN A 251 14.79 -21.11 -12.75
N PRO A 252 14.44 -21.41 -11.50
CA PRO A 252 13.11 -21.11 -10.97
C PRO A 252 12.88 -19.61 -10.86
N PHE A 253 11.60 -19.21 -10.79
CA PHE A 253 11.22 -17.83 -10.55
C PHE A 253 10.59 -17.59 -9.17
N PHE A 254 10.66 -16.36 -8.71
CA PHE A 254 9.85 -15.78 -7.64
C PHE A 254 9.06 -14.58 -8.17
N ILE A 255 7.75 -14.64 -8.12
CA ILE A 255 6.86 -13.55 -8.49
C ILE A 255 6.08 -13.07 -7.27
N TYR A 256 6.13 -11.75 -7.05
CA TYR A 256 5.30 -11.00 -6.11
C TYR A 256 4.23 -10.24 -6.91
N TYR A 257 2.98 -10.74 -6.89
CA TYR A 257 1.86 -10.25 -7.68
C TYR A 257 0.85 -9.56 -6.76
N THR A 258 0.81 -8.22 -6.77
CA THR A 258 0.06 -7.41 -5.81
C THR A 258 -0.76 -6.34 -6.51
N PRO A 259 -1.93 -6.70 -7.08
CA PRO A 259 -2.83 -5.69 -7.62
C PRO A 259 -3.29 -4.73 -6.53
N GLY A 260 -3.46 -3.44 -6.86
CA GLY A 260 -4.06 -2.46 -5.95
C GLY A 260 -5.58 -2.64 -5.77
N ALA A 261 -6.16 -3.72 -6.29
CA ALA A 261 -7.56 -4.08 -6.13
C ALA A 261 -7.71 -4.95 -4.85
N VAL A 262 -8.73 -4.71 -4.05
CA VAL A 262 -9.92 -3.86 -4.24
C VAL A 262 -9.86 -2.56 -3.40
N HIS A 263 -8.67 -1.99 -3.21
CA HIS A 263 -8.50 -0.67 -2.58
C HIS A 263 -9.20 0.43 -3.42
N ALA A 264 -9.59 1.50 -2.79
CA ALA A 264 -10.03 2.72 -3.47
C ALA A 264 -8.90 3.29 -4.38
N PRO A 265 -9.26 4.02 -5.44
CA PRO A 265 -10.62 4.22 -5.95
C PRO A 265 -11.22 2.91 -6.49
N ILE A 266 -12.48 2.64 -6.11
CA ILE A 266 -13.19 1.44 -6.53
C ILE A 266 -13.65 1.61 -7.97
N GLN A 267 -12.82 1.21 -8.90
CA GLN A 267 -13.01 1.42 -10.33
C GLN A 267 -12.93 0.09 -11.08
N VAL A 268 -13.89 -0.17 -11.97
CA VAL A 268 -13.92 -1.40 -12.77
C VAL A 268 -14.59 -1.13 -14.13
N PRO A 269 -14.22 -1.86 -15.22
CA PRO A 269 -14.82 -1.68 -16.53
C PRO A 269 -16.34 -1.79 -16.50
N LYS A 270 -17.03 -0.99 -17.32
CA LYS A 270 -18.49 -0.83 -17.31
C LYS A 270 -19.25 -2.15 -17.42
N GLU A 271 -18.76 -3.06 -18.26
CA GLU A 271 -19.35 -4.39 -18.51
C GLU A 271 -19.32 -5.32 -17.27
N TRP A 272 -18.47 -5.00 -16.29
CA TRP A 272 -18.40 -5.74 -15.02
C TRP A 272 -19.35 -5.15 -13.96
N ARG A 273 -19.51 -3.83 -13.92
CA ARG A 273 -20.23 -3.11 -12.85
C ARG A 273 -21.65 -3.58 -12.58
N ASP A 274 -22.33 -4.13 -13.58
CA ASP A 274 -23.73 -4.56 -13.48
C ASP A 274 -23.93 -6.05 -13.16
N LYS A 275 -22.83 -6.82 -13.02
CA LYS A 275 -22.92 -8.27 -12.75
C LYS A 275 -23.58 -8.62 -11.41
N TYR A 276 -23.51 -7.73 -10.44
CA TYR A 276 -24.04 -7.94 -9.09
C TYR A 276 -25.29 -7.11 -8.79
N LYS A 277 -25.88 -6.49 -9.80
CA LYS A 277 -27.06 -5.63 -9.64
C LYS A 277 -28.18 -6.33 -8.88
N GLY A 278 -28.68 -5.70 -7.81
CA GLY A 278 -29.74 -6.19 -6.94
C GLY A 278 -29.33 -7.24 -5.90
N GLN A 279 -28.04 -7.62 -5.81
CA GLN A 279 -27.61 -8.65 -4.86
C GLN A 279 -27.38 -8.12 -3.43
N PHE A 280 -27.40 -6.82 -3.23
CA PHE A 280 -27.14 -6.18 -1.95
C PHE A 280 -28.32 -5.33 -1.46
N ASP A 281 -29.48 -5.42 -2.09
CA ASP A 281 -30.68 -4.60 -1.79
C ASP A 281 -31.29 -4.91 -0.43
N GLU A 282 -31.05 -6.10 0.14
CA GLU A 282 -31.48 -6.46 1.49
C GLU A 282 -30.67 -5.76 2.60
N GLY A 283 -29.54 -5.12 2.24
CA GLY A 283 -28.69 -4.34 3.13
C GLY A 283 -27.71 -5.14 3.97
N TRP A 284 -26.85 -4.42 4.63
CA TRP A 284 -25.64 -4.97 5.27
C TRP A 284 -25.91 -5.83 6.50
N GLN A 285 -26.97 -5.58 7.32
CA GLN A 285 -27.25 -6.45 8.45
C GLN A 285 -27.75 -7.84 7.98
N VAL A 286 -28.61 -7.86 6.96
CA VAL A 286 -29.11 -9.13 6.37
C VAL A 286 -27.94 -9.85 5.69
N TYR A 287 -27.14 -9.14 4.90
CA TYR A 287 -25.95 -9.70 4.25
C TYR A 287 -24.98 -10.31 5.26
N ARG A 288 -24.69 -9.61 6.37
CA ARG A 288 -23.83 -10.09 7.45
C ARG A 288 -24.37 -11.39 8.08
N GLN A 289 -25.67 -11.46 8.33
CA GLN A 289 -26.30 -12.68 8.87
C GLN A 289 -26.17 -13.84 7.87
N GLN A 290 -26.41 -13.58 6.60
CA GLN A 290 -26.26 -14.60 5.54
C GLN A 290 -24.81 -15.09 5.42
N LEU A 291 -23.82 -14.21 5.59
CA LEU A 291 -22.41 -14.57 5.61
C LEU A 291 -22.13 -15.57 6.74
N LEU A 292 -22.54 -15.26 7.97
CA LEU A 292 -22.32 -16.14 9.12
C LEU A 292 -22.96 -17.52 8.91
N GLU A 293 -24.17 -17.57 8.40
CA GLU A 293 -24.85 -18.85 8.14
C GLU A 293 -24.14 -19.67 7.03
N ARG A 294 -23.58 -19.02 6.01
CA ARG A 294 -22.76 -19.70 5.01
C ARG A 294 -21.44 -20.19 5.62
N GLN A 295 -20.78 -19.40 6.45
CA GLN A 295 -19.55 -19.78 7.15
C GLN A 295 -19.76 -20.97 8.11
N LYS A 296 -20.90 -21.04 8.81
CA LYS A 296 -21.29 -22.23 9.58
C LYS A 296 -21.42 -23.47 8.71
N LYS A 297 -22.10 -23.36 7.56
CA LYS A 297 -22.26 -24.48 6.63
C LYS A 297 -20.93 -24.97 6.04
N LEU A 298 -19.99 -24.06 5.82
CA LEU A 298 -18.61 -24.37 5.37
C LEU A 298 -17.75 -24.97 6.49
N GLY A 299 -18.22 -24.95 7.73
CA GLY A 299 -17.42 -25.35 8.90
C GLY A 299 -16.27 -24.39 9.18
N LEU A 300 -16.33 -23.17 8.68
CA LEU A 300 -15.33 -22.14 8.92
C LEU A 300 -15.41 -21.60 10.34
N VAL A 301 -16.62 -21.47 10.87
CA VAL A 301 -16.91 -21.04 12.25
C VAL A 301 -17.71 -22.11 12.99
N PRO A 302 -17.72 -22.12 14.33
CA PRO A 302 -18.56 -23.01 15.14
C PRO A 302 -20.04 -22.87 14.78
N GLN A 303 -20.83 -23.97 14.91
CA GLN A 303 -22.25 -23.97 14.59
C GLN A 303 -23.08 -23.07 15.50
N ASP A 304 -22.64 -22.89 16.74
CA ASP A 304 -23.24 -22.05 17.77
C ASP A 304 -22.71 -20.60 17.78
N ALA A 305 -21.78 -20.26 16.89
CA ALA A 305 -21.28 -18.89 16.74
C ALA A 305 -22.43 -17.89 16.55
N LYS A 306 -22.35 -16.78 17.26
CA LYS A 306 -23.33 -15.69 17.19
C LYS A 306 -22.67 -14.44 16.60
N MET A 307 -23.48 -13.55 16.08
CA MET A 307 -23.00 -12.25 15.64
C MET A 307 -22.63 -11.39 16.84
N VAL A 308 -21.50 -10.72 16.77
CA VAL A 308 -21.21 -9.59 17.65
C VAL A 308 -22.20 -8.45 17.33
N ASP A 309 -22.58 -7.67 18.33
CA ASP A 309 -23.52 -6.58 18.16
C ASP A 309 -23.07 -5.57 17.08
N TRP A 310 -24.05 -4.95 16.42
CA TRP A 310 -23.80 -3.94 15.42
C TRP A 310 -23.34 -2.64 16.10
N PRO A 311 -22.20 -2.02 15.69
CA PRO A 311 -21.71 -0.81 16.32
C PRO A 311 -22.71 0.36 16.17
N GLU A 312 -22.93 1.09 17.25
CA GLU A 312 -23.83 2.26 17.25
C GLU A 312 -23.36 3.38 16.29
N SER A 313 -22.06 3.45 16.05
CA SER A 313 -21.42 4.39 15.12
C SER A 313 -21.70 4.12 13.65
N ILE A 314 -22.25 2.95 13.31
CA ILE A 314 -22.58 2.56 11.95
C ILE A 314 -24.11 2.58 11.77
N PRO A 315 -24.65 3.38 10.84
CA PRO A 315 -26.10 3.47 10.63
C PRO A 315 -26.74 2.13 10.31
N LYS A 316 -27.97 1.93 10.72
CA LYS A 316 -28.78 0.79 10.30
C LYS A 316 -29.32 0.99 8.90
N TRP A 317 -29.40 -0.07 8.10
CA TRP A 317 -29.91 -0.03 6.74
C TRP A 317 -31.30 0.64 6.60
N ASP A 318 -32.21 0.31 7.52
CA ASP A 318 -33.58 0.85 7.50
C ASP A 318 -33.70 2.34 7.84
N SER A 319 -32.62 2.99 8.24
CA SER A 319 -32.61 4.44 8.48
C SER A 319 -32.50 5.26 7.19
N PHE A 320 -32.24 4.62 6.03
CA PHE A 320 -32.06 5.30 4.76
C PHE A 320 -33.34 5.28 3.90
N THR A 321 -33.50 6.30 3.06
CA THR A 321 -34.53 6.35 2.02
C THR A 321 -34.25 5.31 0.92
N GLU A 322 -35.24 5.00 0.11
CA GLU A 322 -35.03 4.04 -1.01
C GLU A 322 -33.95 4.53 -2.01
N GLU A 323 -33.83 5.83 -2.27
CA GLU A 323 -32.79 6.41 -3.10
C GLU A 323 -31.40 6.22 -2.44
N GLY A 324 -31.31 6.46 -1.14
CA GLY A 324 -30.08 6.21 -0.36
C GLY A 324 -29.69 4.72 -0.35
N LYS A 325 -30.66 3.82 -0.16
CA LYS A 325 -30.41 2.37 -0.23
C LYS A 325 -29.92 1.94 -1.62
N ALA A 326 -30.53 2.44 -2.71
CA ALA A 326 -30.07 2.16 -4.06
C ALA A 326 -28.61 2.62 -4.29
N TYR A 327 -28.23 3.78 -3.77
CA TYR A 327 -26.84 4.27 -3.82
C TYR A 327 -25.87 3.37 -3.02
N LEU A 328 -26.27 3.01 -1.81
CA LEU A 328 -25.47 2.13 -0.95
C LEU A 328 -25.34 0.71 -1.51
N SER A 329 -26.41 0.13 -2.10
CA SER A 329 -26.35 -1.14 -2.83
C SER A 329 -25.35 -1.05 -3.97
N ARG A 330 -25.42 0.03 -4.77
CA ARG A 330 -24.52 0.23 -5.93
C ARG A 330 -23.06 0.26 -5.55
N GLN A 331 -22.70 0.82 -4.40
CA GLN A 331 -21.33 0.81 -3.91
C GLN A 331 -20.79 -0.61 -3.78
N MET A 332 -21.56 -1.49 -3.15
CA MET A 332 -21.13 -2.87 -2.91
C MET A 332 -21.20 -3.75 -4.16
N GLU A 333 -22.17 -3.51 -5.06
CA GLU A 333 -22.25 -4.17 -6.37
C GLU A 333 -20.96 -3.95 -7.18
N VAL A 334 -20.48 -2.70 -7.21
CA VAL A 334 -19.26 -2.33 -7.96
C VAL A 334 -18.02 -2.90 -7.28
N ASN A 335 -17.94 -2.89 -5.94
CA ASN A 335 -16.85 -3.53 -5.22
C ASN A 335 -16.79 -5.04 -5.46
N ALA A 336 -17.95 -5.71 -5.47
CA ALA A 336 -18.02 -7.14 -5.79
C ALA A 336 -17.58 -7.44 -7.24
N ALA A 337 -17.96 -6.58 -8.18
CA ALA A 337 -17.51 -6.68 -9.56
C ALA A 337 -16.00 -6.45 -9.71
N PHE A 338 -15.43 -5.56 -8.92
CA PHE A 338 -13.98 -5.29 -8.91
C PHE A 338 -13.19 -6.50 -8.35
N MET A 339 -13.70 -7.13 -7.29
CA MET A 339 -13.14 -8.37 -6.75
C MET A 339 -13.18 -9.52 -7.77
N GLU A 340 -14.31 -9.74 -8.46
CA GLU A 340 -14.41 -10.77 -9.52
C GLU A 340 -13.48 -10.44 -10.69
N HIS A 341 -13.36 -9.17 -11.07
CA HIS A 341 -12.49 -8.75 -12.18
C HIS A 341 -11.02 -9.00 -11.90
N VAL A 342 -10.55 -8.70 -10.71
CA VAL A 342 -9.14 -8.95 -10.36
C VAL A 342 -8.86 -10.45 -10.25
N ASP A 343 -9.73 -11.24 -9.61
CA ASP A 343 -9.57 -12.70 -9.52
C ASP A 343 -9.58 -13.37 -10.90
N PHE A 344 -10.42 -12.89 -11.83
CA PHE A 344 -10.43 -13.35 -13.22
C PHE A 344 -9.08 -13.11 -13.90
N ASN A 345 -8.47 -11.93 -13.72
CA ASN A 345 -7.17 -11.61 -14.33
C ASN A 345 -6.02 -12.40 -13.70
N ILE A 346 -6.06 -12.66 -12.39
CA ILE A 346 -5.15 -13.60 -11.73
C ILE A 346 -5.32 -15.00 -12.33
N GLY A 347 -6.56 -15.41 -12.60
CA GLY A 347 -6.85 -16.70 -13.25
C GLY A 347 -6.19 -16.85 -14.62
N ARG A 348 -6.01 -15.77 -15.36
CA ARG A 348 -5.26 -15.77 -16.63
C ARG A 348 -3.77 -16.11 -16.41
N VAL A 349 -3.16 -15.57 -15.37
CA VAL A 349 -1.76 -15.86 -15.00
C VAL A 349 -1.61 -17.31 -14.54
N ILE A 350 -2.50 -17.80 -13.67
CA ILE A 350 -2.52 -19.20 -13.22
C ILE A 350 -2.72 -20.17 -14.40
N LYS A 351 -3.64 -19.85 -15.30
CA LYS A 351 -3.88 -20.65 -16.51
C LYS A 351 -2.66 -20.67 -17.42
N HIS A 352 -1.97 -19.55 -17.56
CA HIS A 352 -0.74 -19.48 -18.36
C HIS A 352 0.36 -20.37 -17.77
N LEU A 353 0.55 -20.36 -16.44
CA LEU A 353 1.50 -21.27 -15.76
C LEU A 353 1.12 -22.75 -15.97
N GLU A 354 -0.18 -23.08 -15.98
CA GLU A 354 -0.68 -24.43 -16.29
C GLU A 354 -0.36 -24.81 -17.74
N ASP A 355 -0.60 -23.91 -18.71
CA ASP A 355 -0.33 -24.15 -20.14
C ASP A 355 1.15 -24.33 -20.43
N MET A 356 2.02 -23.66 -19.66
CA MET A 356 3.47 -23.82 -19.69
C MET A 356 3.95 -25.12 -19.03
N GLY A 357 3.08 -25.84 -18.30
CA GLY A 357 3.43 -27.02 -17.51
C GLY A 357 4.19 -26.71 -16.21
N GLU A 358 4.17 -25.47 -15.74
CA GLU A 358 4.91 -24.99 -14.56
C GLU A 358 4.05 -24.92 -13.29
N LEU A 359 2.71 -24.94 -13.38
CA LEU A 359 1.83 -24.71 -12.23
C LEU A 359 2.05 -25.72 -11.10
N ASP A 360 2.25 -27.00 -11.42
CA ASP A 360 2.48 -28.04 -10.40
C ASP A 360 3.88 -28.00 -9.77
N ASN A 361 4.81 -27.27 -10.42
CA ASN A 361 6.13 -26.94 -9.87
C ASN A 361 6.17 -25.57 -9.19
N THR A 362 5.02 -24.93 -8.98
CA THR A 362 4.92 -23.61 -8.40
C THR A 362 4.24 -23.69 -7.03
N LEU A 363 4.92 -23.17 -5.99
CA LEU A 363 4.27 -22.84 -4.72
C LEU A 363 3.45 -21.59 -4.93
N VAL A 364 2.12 -21.70 -4.86
CA VAL A 364 1.19 -20.57 -4.96
C VAL A 364 0.66 -20.24 -3.57
N ILE A 365 0.85 -19.01 -3.13
CA ILE A 365 0.32 -18.45 -1.89
C ILE A 365 -0.60 -17.29 -2.27
N TYR A 366 -1.89 -17.39 -1.97
CA TYR A 366 -2.87 -16.37 -2.31
C TYR A 366 -3.54 -15.83 -1.05
N LEU A 367 -3.24 -14.57 -0.70
CA LEU A 367 -3.89 -13.81 0.37
C LEU A 367 -4.91 -12.86 -0.26
N THR A 368 -6.15 -12.85 0.26
CA THR A 368 -7.18 -11.95 -0.29
C THR A 368 -7.05 -10.51 0.21
N ALA A 369 -6.21 -10.25 1.20
CA ALA A 369 -6.00 -8.90 1.72
C ALA A 369 -4.66 -8.77 2.44
N ASP A 370 -4.11 -7.57 2.45
CA ASP A 370 -2.93 -7.17 3.22
C ASP A 370 -3.30 -6.51 4.57
N ASN A 371 -4.58 -6.27 4.82
CA ASN A 371 -5.15 -5.83 6.10
C ASN A 371 -6.63 -6.27 6.18
N GLY A 372 -7.34 -5.87 7.22
CA GLY A 372 -8.80 -6.04 7.28
C GLY A 372 -9.51 -5.22 6.20
N CYS A 373 -10.80 -5.47 6.00
CA CYS A 373 -11.62 -4.68 5.09
C CYS A 373 -11.53 -3.20 5.46
N THR A 374 -11.49 -2.34 4.45
CA THR A 374 -11.24 -0.90 4.64
C THR A 374 -12.20 -0.22 5.63
N GLY A 375 -11.68 0.75 6.41
CA GLY A 375 -12.48 1.57 7.34
C GLY A 375 -12.68 3.02 6.87
N GLU A 376 -12.26 3.36 5.65
CA GLU A 376 -12.03 4.73 5.19
C GLU A 376 -13.21 5.33 4.41
N GLY A 377 -14.23 4.52 4.09
CA GLY A 377 -15.35 4.93 3.24
C GLY A 377 -16.46 5.74 3.91
N THR A 378 -16.34 6.20 5.14
CA THR A 378 -17.37 6.90 5.92
C THR A 378 -18.68 6.09 6.10
N PRO A 379 -19.62 6.52 6.96
CA PRO A 379 -20.89 5.79 7.14
C PRO A 379 -21.78 5.71 5.90
N THR A 380 -21.66 6.64 4.95
CA THR A 380 -22.50 6.71 3.74
C THR A 380 -21.76 6.38 2.44
N GLY A 381 -20.46 5.99 2.54
CA GLY A 381 -19.58 5.98 1.38
C GLY A 381 -19.10 7.38 1.02
N THR A 382 -18.28 7.50 0.01
CA THR A 382 -17.81 8.80 -0.47
C THR A 382 -17.42 8.72 -1.95
N PHE A 383 -17.62 9.81 -2.68
CA PHE A 383 -17.12 9.98 -4.05
C PHE A 383 -15.64 10.43 -4.09
N SER A 384 -15.11 10.89 -2.95
CA SER A 384 -13.69 11.24 -2.76
C SER A 384 -13.27 10.83 -1.35
N GLU A 385 -12.38 9.85 -1.24
CA GLU A 385 -11.93 9.31 0.04
C GLU A 385 -11.09 10.30 0.85
N LEU A 386 -10.39 11.21 0.18
CA LEU A 386 -9.54 12.20 0.83
C LEU A 386 -10.32 13.32 1.55
N LEU A 387 -11.65 13.39 1.43
CA LEU A 387 -12.44 14.41 2.13
C LEU A 387 -12.23 14.37 3.64
N MET A 388 -12.34 13.17 4.23
CA MET A 388 -12.19 13.02 5.68
C MET A 388 -10.74 13.26 6.13
N GLN A 389 -9.76 12.76 5.37
CA GLN A 389 -8.33 12.98 5.65
C GLN A 389 -7.93 14.46 5.57
N ASN A 390 -8.68 15.26 4.82
CA ASN A 390 -8.54 16.72 4.75
C ASN A 390 -9.38 17.46 5.78
N GLY A 391 -9.99 16.76 6.75
CA GLY A 391 -10.79 17.37 7.81
C GLY A 391 -12.16 17.86 7.40
N PHE A 392 -12.66 17.45 6.23
CA PHE A 392 -14.07 17.67 5.89
C PHE A 392 -14.94 16.65 6.65
N PRO A 393 -16.05 17.10 7.26
CA PRO A 393 -16.96 16.16 7.91
C PRO A 393 -17.56 15.18 6.87
N PRO A 394 -17.90 13.95 7.29
CA PRO A 394 -18.63 13.03 6.42
C PRO A 394 -19.87 13.67 5.83
N LEU A 395 -20.06 13.54 4.53
CA LEU A 395 -21.22 14.09 3.84
C LEU A 395 -22.50 13.38 4.24
N THR A 396 -23.59 14.12 4.38
CA THR A 396 -24.92 13.52 4.58
C THR A 396 -25.33 12.71 3.33
N MET A 397 -26.32 11.81 3.47
CA MET A 397 -26.83 11.05 2.34
C MET A 397 -27.37 11.98 1.24
N GLU A 398 -28.05 13.07 1.61
CA GLU A 398 -28.59 14.06 0.66
C GLU A 398 -27.47 14.71 -0.14
N GLN A 399 -26.37 15.11 0.52
CA GLN A 399 -25.20 15.70 -0.14
C GLN A 399 -24.51 14.71 -1.07
N GLN A 400 -24.38 13.43 -0.65
CA GLN A 400 -23.82 12.36 -1.49
C GLN A 400 -24.68 12.16 -2.75
N LEU A 401 -26.01 12.11 -2.62
CA LEU A 401 -26.92 11.92 -3.75
C LEU A 401 -26.93 13.13 -4.70
N GLU A 402 -26.78 14.36 -4.18
CA GLU A 402 -26.65 15.56 -5.00
C GLU A 402 -25.36 15.50 -5.83
N LYS A 403 -24.22 15.20 -5.20
CA LYS A 403 -22.93 15.03 -5.88
C LYS A 403 -22.95 13.88 -6.89
N LEU A 404 -23.57 12.77 -6.55
CA LEU A 404 -23.71 11.65 -7.47
C LEU A 404 -24.44 12.07 -8.78
N LYS A 405 -25.44 12.94 -8.69
CA LYS A 405 -26.12 13.48 -9.89
C LYS A 405 -25.18 14.32 -10.76
N GLU A 406 -24.31 15.14 -10.13
CA GLU A 406 -23.29 15.93 -10.86
C GLU A 406 -22.31 15.03 -11.62
N PHE A 407 -21.92 13.88 -11.06
CA PHE A 407 -21.06 12.87 -11.70
C PHE A 407 -21.77 12.01 -12.76
N GLY A 408 -23.10 12.12 -12.93
CA GLY A 408 -23.86 11.34 -13.92
C GLY A 408 -24.69 10.19 -13.33
N GLY A 409 -24.95 10.19 -12.03
CA GLY A 409 -25.82 9.25 -11.34
C GLY A 409 -25.16 7.89 -11.00
N LEU A 410 -25.99 6.91 -10.66
CA LEU A 410 -25.54 5.58 -10.23
C LEU A 410 -24.64 4.86 -11.25
N ASP A 411 -24.86 5.11 -12.55
CA ASP A 411 -24.05 4.50 -13.61
C ASP A 411 -22.60 5.04 -13.68
N ALA A 412 -22.35 6.23 -13.14
CA ALA A 412 -21.01 6.78 -13.06
C ALA A 412 -20.18 6.16 -11.92
N TRP A 413 -20.83 5.59 -10.90
CA TRP A 413 -20.14 4.98 -9.77
C TRP A 413 -19.24 3.82 -10.22
N GLY A 414 -17.96 3.89 -9.85
CA GLY A 414 -16.96 2.92 -10.27
C GLY A 414 -16.34 3.21 -11.64
N GLY A 415 -16.59 4.40 -12.20
CA GLY A 415 -15.91 4.90 -13.41
C GLY A 415 -14.60 5.63 -13.09
N PRO A 416 -13.83 6.04 -14.12
CA PRO A 416 -12.49 6.59 -13.96
C PRO A 416 -12.42 7.99 -13.30
N HIS A 417 -13.53 8.72 -13.25
CA HIS A 417 -13.58 10.13 -12.81
C HIS A 417 -14.03 10.30 -11.35
N MET A 418 -13.90 9.24 -10.52
CA MET A 418 -14.23 9.29 -9.10
C MET A 418 -13.11 8.65 -8.28
N ALA A 419 -12.72 9.29 -7.18
CA ALA A 419 -11.89 8.70 -6.13
C ALA A 419 -12.78 8.07 -5.05
N ASN A 420 -13.69 7.19 -5.47
CA ASN A 420 -14.82 6.70 -4.69
C ASN A 420 -14.47 5.56 -3.74
N HIS A 421 -15.19 5.54 -2.62
CA HIS A 421 -15.08 4.47 -1.63
C HIS A 421 -16.46 4.07 -1.09
N TYR A 422 -16.70 2.78 -0.86
CA TYR A 422 -17.97 2.27 -0.33
C TYR A 422 -18.09 2.48 1.19
N SER A 423 -19.34 2.47 1.69
CA SER A 423 -19.66 2.67 3.11
C SER A 423 -18.95 1.67 4.03
N VAL A 424 -18.42 2.16 5.15
CA VAL A 424 -17.85 1.34 6.23
C VAL A 424 -18.81 0.28 6.77
N ALA A 425 -20.12 0.47 6.61
CA ALA A 425 -21.11 -0.54 6.96
C ALA A 425 -20.95 -1.83 6.14
N TRP A 426 -20.65 -1.72 4.86
CA TRP A 426 -20.30 -2.86 4.00
C TRP A 426 -18.96 -3.47 4.39
N SER A 427 -17.99 -2.65 4.79
CA SER A 427 -16.69 -3.14 5.29
C SER A 427 -16.87 -3.99 6.55
N TYR A 428 -17.63 -3.47 7.52
CA TYR A 428 -17.93 -4.20 8.75
C TYR A 428 -18.70 -5.50 8.48
N ALA A 429 -19.65 -5.48 7.54
CA ALA A 429 -20.34 -6.70 7.11
C ALA A 429 -19.37 -7.70 6.46
N SER A 430 -18.44 -7.23 5.61
CA SER A 430 -17.45 -8.05 4.91
C SER A 430 -16.34 -8.59 5.81
N SER A 431 -16.13 -8.01 6.99
CA SER A 431 -15.21 -8.54 8.00
C SER A 431 -15.76 -9.76 8.75
N THR A 432 -17.03 -10.14 8.53
CA THR A 432 -17.67 -11.32 9.17
C THR A 432 -16.79 -12.57 9.10
N PRO A 433 -16.56 -13.32 10.17
CA PRO A 433 -17.30 -13.30 11.46
C PRO A 433 -16.75 -12.32 12.48
N PHE A 434 -15.62 -11.66 12.17
CA PHE A 434 -14.89 -10.79 13.08
C PHE A 434 -15.55 -9.42 13.25
N GLN A 435 -15.17 -8.75 14.32
CA GLN A 435 -15.52 -7.36 14.58
C GLN A 435 -14.40 -6.44 14.12
N TRP A 436 -14.78 -5.21 13.77
CA TRP A 436 -13.91 -4.13 13.33
C TRP A 436 -13.33 -4.33 11.92
N VAL A 437 -12.40 -3.45 11.52
CA VAL A 437 -11.93 -3.26 10.14
C VAL A 437 -10.48 -2.78 10.12
N LYS A 438 -9.92 -2.52 8.94
CA LYS A 438 -8.60 -1.90 8.69
C LYS A 438 -8.29 -0.78 9.70
N GLN A 439 -7.03 -0.57 10.02
CA GLN A 439 -6.43 0.27 11.05
C GLN A 439 -6.55 -0.32 12.48
N MET A 440 -7.59 -1.08 12.80
CA MET A 440 -7.86 -1.55 14.16
C MET A 440 -7.10 -2.84 14.46
N ALA A 441 -5.80 -2.70 14.77
CA ALA A 441 -4.88 -3.83 15.00
C ALA A 441 -5.24 -4.68 16.23
N SER A 442 -6.05 -4.16 17.13
CA SER A 442 -6.46 -4.87 18.35
C SER A 442 -7.35 -6.08 18.08
N HIS A 443 -8.08 -6.10 16.96
CA HIS A 443 -9.08 -7.12 16.67
C HIS A 443 -8.87 -7.80 15.33
N PHE A 444 -9.36 -9.02 15.22
CA PHE A 444 -9.17 -9.85 14.02
C PHE A 444 -9.83 -9.29 12.75
N GLY A 445 -10.88 -8.48 12.85
CA GLY A 445 -11.44 -7.81 11.67
C GLY A 445 -10.48 -6.82 11.01
N GLY A 446 -9.50 -6.29 11.76
CA GLY A 446 -8.43 -5.44 11.22
C GLY A 446 -7.23 -6.21 10.68
N THR A 447 -7.05 -7.48 11.12
CA THR A 447 -5.78 -8.21 10.93
C THR A 447 -5.92 -9.60 10.29
N MET A 448 -7.11 -10.05 9.91
CA MET A 448 -7.29 -11.37 9.28
C MET A 448 -7.37 -11.28 7.76
N SER A 449 -6.63 -12.16 7.09
CA SER A 449 -6.67 -12.36 5.64
C SER A 449 -7.13 -13.78 5.30
N ALA A 450 -8.09 -13.92 4.42
CA ALA A 450 -8.43 -15.20 3.85
C ALA A 450 -7.28 -15.68 2.96
N THR A 451 -6.72 -16.87 3.27
CA THR A 451 -5.47 -17.33 2.65
C THR A 451 -5.61 -18.76 2.15
N ALA A 452 -5.14 -18.99 0.92
CA ALA A 452 -5.05 -20.30 0.31
C ALA A 452 -3.62 -20.59 -0.16
N ILE A 453 -3.15 -21.84 0.00
CA ILE A 453 -1.82 -22.28 -0.42
C ILE A 453 -1.94 -23.56 -1.24
N ARG A 454 -1.34 -23.57 -2.43
CA ARG A 454 -1.26 -24.72 -3.33
C ARG A 454 0.20 -25.09 -3.61
N TYR A 455 0.59 -26.31 -3.34
CA TYR A 455 1.85 -26.92 -3.80
C TYR A 455 1.73 -28.45 -3.80
N PRO A 456 1.25 -29.07 -4.91
CA PRO A 456 0.86 -30.49 -4.95
C PRO A 456 2.04 -31.47 -4.74
N LYS A 457 3.28 -31.02 -4.92
CA LYS A 457 4.45 -31.84 -4.62
C LYS A 457 4.54 -32.19 -3.13
N THR A 458 4.15 -31.30 -2.24
CA THR A 458 4.22 -31.47 -0.78
C THR A 458 2.85 -31.54 -0.13
N ILE A 459 1.92 -30.64 -0.47
CA ILE A 459 0.56 -30.62 0.07
C ILE A 459 -0.24 -31.75 -0.59
N LYS A 460 -0.72 -32.68 0.23
CA LYS A 460 -1.54 -33.83 -0.21
C LYS A 460 -3.01 -33.64 0.12
N ALA A 461 -3.33 -32.68 0.97
CA ALA A 461 -4.68 -32.27 1.31
C ALA A 461 -5.32 -31.52 0.12
N ASN A 462 -6.63 -31.67 -0.05
CA ASN A 462 -7.41 -30.99 -1.08
C ASN A 462 -8.62 -30.29 -0.43
N GLY A 463 -8.61 -28.98 -0.41
CA GLY A 463 -9.69 -28.16 0.10
C GLY A 463 -9.83 -28.10 1.63
N GLU A 464 -8.87 -28.65 2.36
CA GLU A 464 -8.93 -28.74 3.82
C GLU A 464 -8.60 -27.41 4.51
N TRP A 465 -9.21 -27.21 5.67
CA TRP A 465 -8.92 -26.08 6.55
C TRP A 465 -7.69 -26.32 7.42
N ARG A 466 -6.89 -25.26 7.64
CA ARG A 466 -5.85 -25.16 8.68
C ARG A 466 -6.29 -24.10 9.69
N ARG A 467 -6.43 -24.52 10.95
CA ARG A 467 -7.00 -23.70 12.04
C ARG A 467 -5.94 -23.13 12.98
N GLN A 468 -4.69 -23.48 12.75
CA GLN A 468 -3.56 -22.95 13.50
C GLN A 468 -3.49 -21.44 13.34
N PHE A 469 -3.19 -20.75 14.42
CA PHE A 469 -2.84 -19.33 14.36
C PHE A 469 -1.52 -19.16 13.61
N GLN A 470 -1.48 -18.25 12.67
CA GLN A 470 -0.33 -17.96 11.81
C GLN A 470 -0.24 -16.45 11.54
N ASN A 471 0.94 -16.00 11.12
CA ASN A 471 1.17 -14.61 10.74
C ASN A 471 1.96 -14.53 9.43
N VAL A 472 1.88 -13.42 8.69
CA VAL A 472 2.63 -13.22 7.43
C VAL A 472 4.14 -13.36 7.60
N THR A 473 4.68 -13.16 8.80
CA THR A 473 6.09 -13.42 9.12
C THR A 473 6.50 -14.88 8.91
N ASP A 474 5.54 -15.82 8.88
CA ASP A 474 5.75 -17.25 8.65
C ASP A 474 6.02 -17.59 7.17
N ILE A 475 5.69 -16.68 6.25
CA ILE A 475 5.80 -16.93 4.80
C ILE A 475 7.27 -17.06 4.36
N VAL A 476 8.15 -16.18 4.80
CA VAL A 476 9.58 -16.23 4.43
C VAL A 476 10.24 -17.54 4.89
N PRO A 477 10.13 -17.94 6.17
CA PRO A 477 10.63 -19.25 6.61
C PRO A 477 10.03 -20.44 5.81
N THR A 478 8.77 -20.35 5.42
CA THR A 478 8.10 -21.37 4.60
C THR A 478 8.72 -21.46 3.20
N ILE A 479 8.91 -20.33 2.53
CA ILE A 479 9.54 -20.31 1.21
C ILE A 479 10.96 -20.85 1.26
N LEU A 480 11.75 -20.46 2.25
CA LEU A 480 13.12 -20.93 2.42
C LEU A 480 13.16 -22.45 2.62
N GLU A 481 12.27 -23.01 3.44
CA GLU A 481 12.18 -24.45 3.64
C GLU A 481 11.77 -25.20 2.35
N VAL A 482 10.75 -24.71 1.66
CA VAL A 482 10.21 -25.38 0.45
C VAL A 482 11.18 -25.30 -0.72
N THR A 483 11.91 -24.21 -0.85
CA THR A 483 12.90 -24.01 -1.92
C THR A 483 14.23 -24.67 -1.61
N GLY A 484 14.49 -25.01 -0.34
CA GLY A 484 15.79 -25.50 0.12
C GLY A 484 16.88 -24.42 0.11
N VAL A 485 16.51 -23.16 -0.06
CA VAL A 485 17.43 -22.03 0.01
C VAL A 485 17.71 -21.70 1.48
N PRO A 486 18.98 -21.70 1.92
CA PRO A 486 19.29 -21.42 3.31
C PRO A 486 19.01 -19.96 3.68
N ALA A 487 18.51 -19.74 4.89
CA ALA A 487 18.49 -18.40 5.45
C ALA A 487 19.94 -17.89 5.64
N PRO A 488 20.27 -16.65 5.21
CA PRO A 488 21.62 -16.13 5.41
C PRO A 488 21.89 -15.92 6.91
N ASP A 489 23.10 -16.25 7.38
CA ASP A 489 23.54 -15.94 8.75
C ASP A 489 24.01 -14.50 8.88
N TYR A 490 24.59 -13.97 7.78
CA TYR A 490 25.10 -12.60 7.70
C TYR A 490 24.56 -11.89 6.46
N VAL A 491 24.25 -10.62 6.62
CA VAL A 491 23.78 -9.72 5.56
C VAL A 491 24.67 -8.47 5.59
N ASN A 492 25.30 -8.15 4.47
CA ASN A 492 26.23 -7.00 4.37
C ASN A 492 27.29 -6.98 5.51
N GLY A 493 27.75 -8.18 5.92
CA GLY A 493 28.76 -8.36 6.96
C GLY A 493 28.26 -8.26 8.40
N GLN A 494 26.97 -8.08 8.62
CA GLN A 494 26.36 -8.08 9.95
C GLN A 494 25.51 -9.34 10.17
N LYS A 495 25.49 -9.83 11.40
CA LYS A 495 24.66 -11.00 11.76
C LYS A 495 23.18 -10.65 11.61
N ARG A 496 22.46 -11.45 10.85
CA ARG A 496 21.01 -11.29 10.64
C ARG A 496 20.25 -11.47 11.98
N LYS A 497 19.18 -10.69 12.16
CA LYS A 497 18.17 -10.90 13.23
C LYS A 497 17.47 -12.27 13.01
N GLU A 498 17.04 -12.94 14.06
CA GLU A 498 16.25 -14.16 13.93
C GLU A 498 14.84 -13.85 13.41
N TYR A 499 14.28 -14.75 12.59
CA TYR A 499 12.89 -14.64 12.17
C TYR A 499 11.96 -14.89 13.35
N PRO A 500 10.99 -14.00 13.63
CA PRO A 500 9.93 -14.27 14.61
C PRO A 500 9.02 -15.40 14.13
N GLY A 501 8.72 -15.45 12.83
CA GLY A 501 7.88 -16.44 12.19
C GLY A 501 8.52 -17.83 12.07
N LYS A 502 7.69 -18.82 11.82
CA LYS A 502 8.05 -20.23 11.65
C LYS A 502 7.43 -20.79 10.37
N SER A 503 8.09 -21.78 9.75
CA SER A 503 7.54 -22.40 8.54
C SER A 503 6.15 -23.02 8.76
N LEU A 504 5.27 -22.85 7.80
CA LEU A 504 3.91 -23.39 7.78
C LEU A 504 3.84 -24.88 7.42
N THR A 505 4.93 -25.46 6.92
CA THR A 505 4.96 -26.83 6.35
C THR A 505 4.58 -27.91 7.36
N TYR A 506 4.81 -27.69 8.66
CA TYR A 506 4.48 -28.59 9.76
C TYR A 506 2.99 -28.99 9.81
N ALA A 507 2.11 -28.08 9.38
CA ALA A 507 0.67 -28.26 9.42
C ALA A 507 0.07 -28.66 8.05
N TRP A 508 0.82 -28.60 6.96
CA TRP A 508 0.27 -28.80 5.62
C TRP A 508 -0.46 -30.12 5.43
N ASN A 509 0.08 -31.22 5.99
CA ASN A 509 -0.54 -32.54 5.93
C ASN A 509 -1.00 -33.06 7.32
N ASN A 510 -1.07 -32.14 8.31
CA ASN A 510 -1.50 -32.45 9.67
C ASN A 510 -2.44 -31.36 10.20
N PRO A 511 -3.77 -31.46 9.96
CA PRO A 511 -4.72 -30.45 10.37
C PRO A 511 -4.81 -30.28 11.90
N ASP A 512 -4.44 -31.30 12.66
CA ASP A 512 -4.49 -31.31 14.13
C ASP A 512 -3.18 -30.88 14.79
N ALA A 513 -2.18 -30.45 13.99
CA ALA A 513 -0.92 -29.95 14.52
C ALA A 513 -1.19 -28.71 15.41
N LYS A 514 -0.51 -28.63 16.54
CA LYS A 514 -0.53 -27.40 17.35
C LYS A 514 0.21 -26.30 16.60
N THR A 515 -0.21 -25.05 16.79
CA THR A 515 0.51 -23.92 16.22
C THR A 515 1.97 -23.91 16.69
N ASN A 516 2.89 -23.60 15.77
CA ASN A 516 4.29 -23.34 16.08
C ASN A 516 4.61 -21.84 16.15
N HIS A 517 3.57 -20.97 16.07
CA HIS A 517 3.64 -19.54 16.23
C HIS A 517 2.91 -19.14 17.55
N PRO A 518 3.60 -19.25 18.70
CA PRO A 518 2.94 -19.14 20.00
C PRO A 518 2.58 -17.71 20.39
N THR A 519 3.28 -16.69 19.86
CA THR A 519 3.11 -15.30 20.30
C THR A 519 3.21 -14.35 19.14
N GLN A 520 2.22 -13.45 19.01
CA GLN A 520 2.22 -12.34 18.06
C GLN A 520 1.60 -11.09 18.71
N TYR A 521 2.36 -10.00 18.75
CA TYR A 521 1.83 -8.68 19.09
C TYR A 521 1.24 -7.99 17.86
N PHE A 522 0.32 -7.07 18.11
CA PHE A 522 -0.27 -6.18 17.12
C PHE A 522 -0.22 -4.75 17.63
N GLU A 523 0.20 -3.83 16.78
CA GLU A 523 0.10 -2.39 17.01
C GLU A 523 -0.07 -1.68 15.67
N MET A 524 -0.98 -0.73 15.61
CA MET A 524 -1.18 0.19 14.51
C MET A 524 -1.99 1.40 15.00
N LEU A 525 -1.44 2.61 14.78
CA LEU A 525 -2.14 3.86 15.15
C LEU A 525 -2.65 3.86 16.60
N GLY A 526 -1.89 3.26 17.53
CA GLY A 526 -2.26 3.14 18.93
C GLY A 526 -3.28 2.03 19.28
N PHE A 527 -3.81 1.31 18.27
CA PHE A 527 -4.59 0.09 18.53
C PHE A 527 -3.64 -1.07 18.82
N VAL A 528 -3.79 -1.67 19.97
CA VAL A 528 -2.87 -2.68 20.50
C VAL A 528 -3.56 -4.01 20.77
N GLY A 529 -2.83 -5.11 20.57
CA GLY A 529 -3.29 -6.45 20.86
C GLY A 529 -2.15 -7.46 20.95
N LEU A 530 -2.44 -8.64 21.52
CA LEU A 530 -1.49 -9.75 21.60
C LEU A 530 -2.23 -11.06 21.47
N TYR A 531 -1.71 -11.97 20.66
CA TYR A 531 -2.04 -13.40 20.71
C TYR A 531 -0.95 -14.15 21.46
N HIS A 532 -1.31 -15.05 22.37
CA HIS A 532 -0.40 -15.97 23.03
C HIS A 532 -1.11 -17.28 23.40
N ASP A 533 -0.61 -18.41 22.84
CA ASP A 533 -1.05 -19.77 23.14
C ASP A 533 -2.57 -19.98 23.21
N GLY A 534 -3.29 -19.45 22.19
CA GLY A 534 -4.74 -19.59 22.07
C GLY A 534 -5.56 -18.56 22.86
N TRP A 535 -4.91 -17.55 23.41
CA TRP A 535 -5.56 -16.38 24.02
C TRP A 535 -5.21 -15.11 23.27
N THR A 536 -6.15 -14.17 23.21
CA THR A 536 -5.85 -12.83 22.74
C THR A 536 -6.28 -11.79 23.76
N ILE A 537 -5.42 -10.78 24.01
CA ILE A 537 -5.87 -9.51 24.57
C ILE A 537 -5.99 -8.49 23.44
N ALA A 538 -7.03 -7.68 23.51
CA ALA A 538 -7.31 -6.61 22.57
C ALA A 538 -7.54 -5.32 23.35
N GLY A 539 -6.81 -4.26 23.01
CA GLY A 539 -7.11 -2.95 23.56
C GLY A 539 -8.46 -2.49 23.00
N LYS A 540 -9.37 -2.10 23.91
CA LYS A 540 -10.64 -1.50 23.52
C LYS A 540 -10.37 -0.27 22.64
N PRO A 541 -11.04 -0.15 21.50
CA PRO A 541 -10.79 0.96 20.58
C PRO A 541 -10.99 2.31 21.27
N TYR A 542 -9.95 3.13 21.33
CA TYR A 542 -10.01 4.49 21.86
C TYR A 542 -10.65 5.49 20.88
N ARG A 543 -10.66 5.15 19.58
CA ARG A 543 -11.34 5.85 18.50
C ARG A 543 -11.88 4.86 17.47
N ILE A 544 -12.67 5.35 16.54
CA ILE A 544 -13.08 4.60 15.34
C ILE A 544 -12.56 5.31 14.08
N PRO A 545 -12.08 4.57 13.05
CA PRO A 545 -11.45 5.18 11.87
C PRO A 545 -12.30 6.22 11.13
N TRP A 546 -13.62 6.07 11.14
CA TRP A 546 -14.57 6.96 10.47
C TRP A 546 -15.13 8.09 11.36
N SER A 547 -14.55 8.32 12.52
CA SER A 547 -14.91 9.42 13.42
C SER A 547 -14.00 10.62 13.19
N THR A 548 -14.59 11.79 13.15
CA THR A 548 -13.88 13.09 13.14
C THR A 548 -13.82 13.72 14.54
N ASP A 549 -14.04 12.94 15.60
CA ASP A 549 -13.95 13.44 16.98
C ASP A 549 -12.48 13.68 17.39
N PRO A 550 -12.04 14.92 17.51
CA PRO A 550 -10.65 15.23 17.83
C PRO A 550 -10.28 14.89 19.28
N THR A 551 -11.27 14.74 20.18
CA THR A 551 -11.01 14.47 21.60
C THR A 551 -10.47 13.07 21.84
N ALA A 552 -10.78 12.12 20.98
CA ALA A 552 -10.33 10.75 21.08
C ALA A 552 -8.79 10.65 20.99
N LEU A 553 -8.18 11.37 20.05
CA LEU A 553 -6.73 11.39 19.87
C LEU A 553 -6.03 12.19 20.99
N ALA A 554 -6.62 13.31 21.40
CA ALA A 554 -6.08 14.12 22.51
C ALA A 554 -6.05 13.36 23.84
N ASN A 555 -6.92 12.35 24.03
CA ASN A 555 -6.99 11.52 25.22
C ASN A 555 -6.30 10.15 25.07
N PHE A 556 -5.55 9.93 23.99
CA PHE A 556 -4.83 8.68 23.79
C PHE A 556 -3.75 8.47 24.87
N ASP A 557 -3.87 7.39 25.62
CA ASP A 557 -2.91 6.97 26.64
C ASP A 557 -2.72 5.44 26.59
N PRO A 558 -1.64 4.96 25.99
CA PRO A 558 -1.40 3.53 25.84
C PRO A 558 -1.16 2.81 27.17
N LEU A 559 -0.75 3.54 28.23
CA LEU A 559 -0.52 2.96 29.58
C LEU A 559 -1.80 2.70 30.35
N ASN A 560 -2.91 3.32 29.93
CA ASN A 560 -4.23 3.14 30.55
C ASN A 560 -5.22 2.42 29.60
N THR A 561 -4.70 1.53 28.75
CA THR A 561 -5.52 0.72 27.84
C THR A 561 -6.51 -0.15 28.61
N GLU A 562 -7.79 -0.04 28.28
CA GLU A 562 -8.81 -0.99 28.76
C GLU A 562 -8.70 -2.26 27.91
N TRP A 563 -8.39 -3.40 28.53
CA TRP A 563 -8.17 -4.66 27.82
C TRP A 563 -9.41 -5.54 27.79
N GLU A 564 -9.70 -6.11 26.63
CA GLU A 564 -10.62 -7.21 26.40
C GLU A 564 -9.82 -8.51 26.29
N LEU A 565 -10.41 -9.66 26.67
CA LEU A 565 -9.76 -10.97 26.65
C LEU A 565 -10.63 -12.00 25.93
N TYR A 566 -10.03 -12.78 25.03
CA TYR A 566 -10.72 -13.83 24.29
C TYR A 566 -9.93 -15.14 24.32
N ASN A 567 -10.63 -16.27 24.53
CA ASN A 567 -10.07 -17.62 24.42
C ASN A 567 -10.29 -18.16 23.01
N ILE A 568 -9.30 -18.04 22.14
CA ILE A 568 -9.42 -18.37 20.72
C ILE A 568 -9.61 -19.89 20.49
N ASN A 569 -9.21 -20.74 21.44
CA ASN A 569 -9.48 -22.19 21.34
C ASN A 569 -10.97 -22.52 21.45
N GLU A 570 -11.74 -21.72 22.17
CA GLU A 570 -13.19 -21.89 22.40
C GLU A 570 -14.01 -20.91 21.56
N ASP A 571 -13.50 -19.71 21.39
CA ASP A 571 -14.11 -18.60 20.67
C ASP A 571 -13.14 -18.07 19.57
N PRO A 572 -13.00 -18.77 18.42
CA PRO A 572 -12.04 -18.43 17.39
C PRO A 572 -12.32 -17.11 16.65
N ILE A 573 -13.41 -16.44 16.99
CA ILE A 573 -13.88 -15.23 16.30
C ILE A 573 -13.96 -13.99 17.21
N GLN A 574 -13.41 -14.06 18.43
CA GLN A 574 -13.41 -12.96 19.40
C GLN A 574 -14.84 -12.42 19.70
N GLN A 575 -15.78 -13.33 19.98
CA GLN A 575 -17.19 -12.99 20.19
C GLN A 575 -17.49 -12.61 21.63
N VAL A 576 -16.86 -13.27 22.60
CA VAL A 576 -17.17 -13.17 24.03
C VAL A 576 -15.96 -12.67 24.80
N ASN A 577 -16.01 -11.40 25.22
CA ASN A 577 -15.02 -10.85 26.14
C ASN A 577 -15.14 -11.51 27.51
N VAL A 578 -14.07 -12.17 27.97
CA VAL A 578 -13.99 -12.86 29.26
C VAL A 578 -13.00 -12.21 30.24
N ALA A 579 -12.61 -10.96 30.04
CA ALA A 579 -11.62 -10.25 30.85
C ALA A 579 -11.99 -10.24 32.33
N ASP A 580 -13.26 -9.98 32.68
CA ASP A 580 -13.76 -9.96 34.04
C ASP A 580 -13.68 -11.33 34.72
N GLN A 581 -13.72 -12.43 33.93
CA GLN A 581 -13.64 -13.80 34.44
C GLN A 581 -12.20 -14.23 34.73
N TYR A 582 -11.23 -13.65 34.01
CA TYR A 582 -9.81 -14.04 34.04
C TYR A 582 -8.87 -12.83 34.23
N PRO A 583 -9.02 -12.00 35.27
CA PRO A 583 -8.23 -10.76 35.44
C PRO A 583 -6.72 -11.00 35.55
N GLU A 584 -6.30 -12.14 36.11
CA GLU A 584 -4.87 -12.48 36.22
C GLU A 584 -4.28 -12.86 34.85
N LYS A 585 -5.10 -13.45 33.94
CA LYS A 585 -4.68 -13.74 32.57
C LYS A 585 -4.53 -12.45 31.76
N VAL A 586 -5.40 -11.46 31.99
CA VAL A 586 -5.25 -10.13 31.39
C VAL A 586 -3.91 -9.52 31.77
N LYS A 587 -3.57 -9.48 33.07
CA LYS A 587 -2.29 -8.93 33.55
C LYS A 587 -1.07 -9.67 33.02
N GLU A 588 -1.15 -11.02 32.91
CA GLU A 588 -0.09 -11.85 32.34
C GLU A 588 0.17 -11.44 30.89
N LEU A 589 -0.89 -11.34 30.06
CA LEU A 589 -0.76 -11.05 28.65
C LEU A 589 -0.43 -9.57 28.38
N GLU A 590 -0.96 -8.65 29.18
CA GLU A 590 -0.57 -7.25 29.14
C GLU A 590 0.94 -7.09 29.37
N LYS A 591 1.48 -7.75 30.42
CA LYS A 591 2.91 -7.75 30.68
C LYS A 591 3.70 -8.30 29.49
N LEU A 592 3.22 -9.39 28.91
CA LEU A 592 3.86 -9.99 27.73
C LEU A 592 3.79 -9.06 26.52
N PHE A 593 2.69 -8.32 26.32
CA PHE A 593 2.60 -7.30 25.27
C PHE A 593 3.72 -6.27 25.40
N TRP A 594 3.95 -5.73 26.60
CA TRP A 594 5.01 -4.74 26.84
C TRP A 594 6.41 -5.32 26.65
N GLU A 595 6.63 -6.62 26.97
CA GLU A 595 7.89 -7.32 26.73
C GLU A 595 8.15 -7.50 25.21
N GLU A 596 7.12 -7.87 24.44
CA GLU A 596 7.24 -7.97 22.98
C GLU A 596 7.39 -6.59 22.32
N ALA A 597 6.74 -5.56 22.84
CA ALA A 597 6.88 -4.18 22.36
C ALA A 597 8.32 -3.65 22.53
N ASP A 598 8.95 -3.90 23.68
CA ASP A 598 10.37 -3.57 23.92
C ASP A 598 11.32 -4.34 22.97
N LYS A 599 11.05 -5.63 22.79
CA LYS A 599 11.87 -6.53 21.97
C LYS A 599 11.88 -6.18 20.48
N TYR A 600 10.78 -5.64 19.97
CA TYR A 600 10.55 -5.45 18.54
C TYR A 600 10.47 -3.99 18.08
N ASP A 601 11.03 -3.07 18.84
CA ASP A 601 11.12 -1.64 18.49
C ASP A 601 9.75 -0.93 18.34
N VAL A 602 8.71 -1.36 19.10
CA VAL A 602 7.36 -0.78 19.04
C VAL A 602 7.28 0.58 19.74
N TYR A 603 8.26 0.92 20.57
CA TYR A 603 8.22 2.19 21.32
C TYR A 603 8.56 3.41 20.45
N PRO A 604 7.84 4.53 20.66
CA PRO A 604 6.68 4.68 21.55
C PRO A 604 5.44 4.01 20.93
N VAL A 605 4.61 3.34 21.75
CA VAL A 605 3.32 2.80 21.28
C VAL A 605 2.46 3.96 20.75
N GLY A 606 1.92 3.82 19.55
CA GLY A 606 1.29 4.92 18.84
C GLY A 606 2.29 5.90 18.21
N GLY A 607 3.57 5.49 18.01
CA GLY A 607 4.59 6.33 17.36
C GLY A 607 4.20 6.80 15.95
N SER A 608 3.32 6.10 15.28
CA SER A 608 2.66 6.52 14.04
C SER A 608 1.80 7.79 14.19
N LEU A 609 1.26 8.06 15.38
CA LEU A 609 0.51 9.28 15.71
C LEU A 609 1.45 10.49 15.91
N GLY A 610 2.77 10.27 15.99
CA GLY A 610 3.76 11.30 16.19
C GLY A 610 3.69 12.42 15.16
N ARG A 611 3.41 12.10 13.90
CA ARG A 611 3.26 13.10 12.85
C ARG A 611 2.15 14.10 13.15
N SER A 612 1.06 13.66 13.73
CA SER A 612 -0.08 14.47 14.15
C SER A 612 0.17 15.18 15.47
N LEU A 613 0.74 14.49 16.45
CA LEU A 613 0.96 15.01 17.81
C LEU A 613 2.28 15.79 17.97
N GLN A 614 3.24 15.58 17.06
CA GLN A 614 4.60 16.14 17.11
C GLN A 614 5.05 16.50 15.68
N PRO A 615 4.65 17.66 15.14
CA PRO A 615 4.95 18.08 13.76
C PRO A 615 6.44 18.03 13.41
N GLU A 616 7.35 18.20 14.40
CA GLU A 616 8.79 18.04 14.25
C GLU A 616 9.22 16.60 13.93
N SER A 617 8.36 15.61 14.13
CA SER A 617 8.62 14.22 13.74
C SER A 617 8.60 13.99 12.22
N ASN A 618 8.17 14.97 11.43
CA ASN A 618 8.19 14.95 9.98
C ASN A 618 9.38 15.74 9.41
N PRO A 619 10.58 15.13 9.26
CA PRO A 619 11.81 15.85 8.93
C PRO A 619 11.87 16.38 7.50
N GLN A 620 11.04 15.84 6.57
CA GLN A 620 11.26 16.06 5.14
C GLN A 620 10.65 17.34 4.59
N ARG A 621 9.67 17.90 5.28
CA ARG A 621 9.00 19.14 4.88
C ARG A 621 9.38 20.34 5.71
N ALA A 622 10.03 20.13 6.85
CA ALA A 622 10.37 21.19 7.79
C ALA A 622 11.28 22.22 7.10
N GLY A 623 10.68 23.31 6.64
CA GLY A 623 11.34 24.52 6.35
C GLY A 623 11.78 24.82 4.92
N LYS A 624 11.57 23.99 3.91
CA LYS A 624 11.90 24.40 2.53
C LYS A 624 10.84 25.35 1.98
N LYS A 625 11.14 26.66 2.03
CA LYS A 625 10.24 27.76 1.64
C LYS A 625 10.43 28.22 0.20
N HIS A 626 11.56 27.89 -0.42
CA HIS A 626 11.91 28.36 -1.77
C HIS A 626 12.24 27.16 -2.67
N TRP A 627 11.58 27.08 -3.82
CA TRP A 627 11.78 26.06 -4.84
C TRP A 627 11.98 26.72 -6.20
N GLU A 628 13.03 26.32 -6.91
CA GLU A 628 13.24 26.71 -8.31
C GLU A 628 13.24 25.43 -9.15
N LEU A 629 12.24 25.29 -10.02
CA LEU A 629 11.92 24.06 -10.74
C LEU A 629 11.89 24.30 -12.25
N THR A 630 12.20 23.27 -13.05
CA THR A 630 12.18 23.30 -14.51
C THR A 630 11.25 22.22 -15.06
N THR A 631 10.98 22.25 -16.37
CA THR A 631 10.13 21.27 -17.07
C THR A 631 10.63 19.83 -17.01
N ASN A 632 11.80 19.60 -16.46
CA ASN A 632 12.33 18.24 -16.20
C ASN A 632 11.89 17.68 -14.83
N VAL A 633 11.17 18.47 -14.03
CA VAL A 633 10.63 18.07 -12.73
C VAL A 633 9.17 17.63 -12.92
N TYR A 634 8.93 16.35 -12.87
CA TYR A 634 7.61 15.75 -13.01
C TYR A 634 7.56 14.42 -12.25
N ARG A 635 6.37 13.91 -12.00
CA ARG A 635 6.10 12.71 -11.18
C ARG A 635 6.75 12.78 -9.80
N VAL A 636 6.77 13.98 -9.23
CA VAL A 636 7.15 14.15 -7.83
C VAL A 636 5.93 13.83 -6.97
N PRO A 637 6.00 12.86 -6.04
CA PRO A 637 4.88 12.64 -5.13
C PRO A 637 4.43 13.94 -4.48
N GLU A 638 3.12 14.20 -4.43
CA GLU A 638 2.59 15.47 -3.92
C GLU A 638 3.22 15.86 -2.58
N LEU A 639 3.34 14.87 -1.70
CA LEU A 639 3.88 15.05 -0.37
C LEU A 639 5.40 15.36 -0.33
N ALA A 640 6.13 15.15 -1.42
CA ALA A 640 7.56 15.49 -1.57
C ALA A 640 7.79 16.82 -2.31
N GLY A 641 6.74 17.45 -2.85
CA GLY A 641 6.79 18.70 -3.59
C GLY A 641 6.65 19.96 -2.71
N PRO A 642 6.49 21.16 -3.33
CA PRO A 642 6.21 22.41 -2.62
C PRO A 642 4.91 22.32 -1.80
N GLU A 643 4.96 22.76 -0.56
CA GLU A 643 3.80 22.76 0.34
C GLU A 643 2.88 23.97 0.04
N ILE A 644 1.98 23.80 -0.92
CA ILE A 644 1.07 24.84 -1.42
C ILE A 644 -0.39 24.64 -1.00
N LYS A 645 -0.62 23.85 0.05
CA LYS A 645 -1.95 23.55 0.60
C LYS A 645 -2.25 24.45 1.81
N SER A 646 -3.44 25.02 1.89
CA SER A 646 -3.92 25.87 3.01
C SER A 646 -2.86 26.81 3.59
N THR A 647 -2.06 27.47 2.72
CA THR A 647 -0.96 28.35 3.11
C THR A 647 -0.83 29.53 2.16
N ASN A 648 -0.09 30.59 2.57
CA ASN A 648 0.22 31.71 1.70
C ASN A 648 1.45 31.38 0.85
N TYR A 649 1.35 31.54 -0.47
CA TYR A 649 2.46 31.30 -1.38
C TYR A 649 2.40 32.19 -2.63
N GLU A 650 3.54 32.31 -3.30
CA GLU A 650 3.66 32.98 -4.58
C GLU A 650 4.36 32.04 -5.58
N VAL A 651 3.79 31.94 -6.77
CA VAL A 651 4.38 31.20 -7.90
C VAL A 651 4.78 32.19 -8.97
N ASN A 652 6.04 32.13 -9.41
CA ASN A 652 6.57 32.96 -10.49
C ASN A 652 7.06 32.05 -11.63
N ALA A 653 6.39 32.06 -12.78
CA ALA A 653 6.82 31.37 -13.99
C ALA A 653 7.49 32.34 -14.96
N TYR A 654 8.64 31.94 -15.50
CA TYR A 654 9.41 32.71 -16.48
C TYR A 654 9.38 32.00 -17.81
N ILE A 655 8.80 32.68 -18.82
CA ILE A 655 8.59 32.13 -20.17
C ILE A 655 9.08 33.09 -21.25
N THR A 656 9.42 32.54 -22.42
CA THR A 656 9.54 33.35 -23.66
C THR A 656 8.36 32.98 -24.55
N ALA A 657 7.39 33.89 -24.67
CA ALA A 657 6.12 33.62 -25.32
C ALA A 657 6.07 34.11 -26.78
N ASP A 658 5.34 33.37 -27.61
CA ASP A 658 4.96 33.74 -28.99
C ASP A 658 3.51 33.26 -29.28
N GLU A 659 3.11 33.23 -30.54
CA GLU A 659 1.77 32.80 -30.96
C GLU A 659 1.49 31.30 -30.73
N THR A 660 2.53 30.49 -30.50
CA THR A 660 2.41 29.02 -30.27
C THR A 660 2.38 28.64 -28.81
N THR A 661 2.56 29.62 -27.91
CA THR A 661 2.69 29.38 -26.47
C THR A 661 1.41 28.85 -25.87
N GLN A 662 1.48 27.60 -25.38
CA GLN A 662 0.40 26.92 -24.64
C GLN A 662 0.97 25.78 -23.79
N GLY A 663 0.14 25.23 -22.87
CA GLY A 663 0.47 24.10 -22.04
C GLY A 663 0.43 24.41 -20.57
N VAL A 664 0.61 23.37 -19.76
CA VAL A 664 0.60 23.46 -18.29
C VAL A 664 1.92 24.06 -17.81
N ILE A 665 1.83 25.06 -16.93
CA ILE A 665 2.96 25.67 -16.24
C ILE A 665 3.35 24.80 -15.04
N TYR A 666 2.38 24.47 -14.20
CA TYR A 666 2.46 23.45 -13.16
C TYR A 666 1.11 22.82 -12.91
N ALA A 667 1.09 21.58 -12.46
CA ALA A 667 -0.08 20.87 -11.96
C ALA A 667 0.26 20.11 -10.69
N VAL A 668 -0.74 19.86 -9.86
CA VAL A 668 -0.69 18.95 -8.74
C VAL A 668 -2.06 18.32 -8.55
N GLY A 669 -2.10 17.00 -8.41
CA GLY A 669 -3.33 16.24 -8.25
C GLY A 669 -4.07 16.00 -9.56
N GLU A 670 -5.38 15.84 -9.46
CA GLU A 670 -6.28 15.46 -10.56
C GLU A 670 -7.60 16.26 -10.55
N HIS A 671 -8.51 15.92 -11.46
CA HIS A 671 -9.81 16.58 -11.57
C HIS A 671 -10.63 16.55 -10.27
N ILE A 672 -10.59 15.45 -9.50
CA ILE A 672 -11.31 15.37 -8.21
C ILE A 672 -10.65 16.26 -7.16
N GLY A 673 -9.33 16.26 -7.07
CA GLY A 673 -8.58 17.09 -6.12
C GLY A 673 -7.28 17.53 -6.76
N GLY A 674 -7.13 18.85 -6.99
CA GLY A 674 -5.93 19.36 -7.63
C GLY A 674 -5.99 20.84 -7.98
N GLN A 675 -4.87 21.34 -8.49
CA GLN A 675 -4.79 22.66 -9.09
C GLN A 675 -3.80 22.68 -10.25
N ALA A 676 -4.12 23.46 -11.27
CA ALA A 676 -3.24 23.66 -12.43
C ALA A 676 -3.24 25.10 -12.90
N LEU A 677 -2.05 25.64 -13.19
CA LEU A 677 -1.85 26.90 -13.89
C LEU A 677 -1.38 26.59 -15.31
N PHE A 678 -2.07 27.10 -16.31
CA PHE A 678 -1.80 26.76 -17.70
C PHE A 678 -2.10 27.91 -18.66
N ILE A 679 -1.59 27.81 -19.89
CA ILE A 679 -1.90 28.73 -20.99
C ILE A 679 -2.66 27.94 -22.05
N MET A 680 -3.84 28.46 -22.44
CA MET A 680 -4.65 27.91 -23.52
C MET A 680 -5.26 29.04 -24.34
N ASP A 681 -5.28 28.90 -25.67
CA ASP A 681 -5.75 29.92 -26.62
C ASP A 681 -5.09 31.30 -26.44
N GLY A 682 -3.81 31.30 -26.01
CA GLY A 682 -3.01 32.51 -25.75
C GLY A 682 -3.40 33.26 -24.49
N LYS A 683 -4.16 32.64 -23.57
CA LYS A 683 -4.63 33.25 -22.32
C LYS A 683 -4.21 32.45 -21.12
N LEU A 684 -3.96 33.12 -20.00
CA LEU A 684 -3.70 32.48 -18.71
C LEU A 684 -4.99 31.91 -18.12
N ARG A 685 -4.93 30.65 -17.70
CA ARG A 685 -6.02 29.97 -17.03
C ARG A 685 -5.53 29.31 -15.75
N TYR A 686 -6.42 29.08 -14.81
CA TYR A 686 -6.14 28.37 -13.57
C TYR A 686 -7.37 27.59 -13.11
N SER A 687 -7.15 26.37 -12.67
CA SER A 687 -8.18 25.49 -12.13
C SER A 687 -7.84 25.08 -10.71
N TYR A 688 -8.86 24.99 -9.86
CA TYR A 688 -8.74 24.50 -8.50
C TYR A 688 -9.93 23.60 -8.16
N SER A 689 -9.65 22.35 -7.79
CA SER A 689 -10.64 21.40 -7.33
C SER A 689 -10.44 21.11 -5.83
N THR A 690 -11.50 21.38 -5.06
CA THR A 690 -11.56 21.03 -3.63
C THR A 690 -12.18 19.65 -3.48
N LEU A 691 -11.42 18.59 -3.79
CA LEU A 691 -11.78 17.18 -3.58
C LEU A 691 -13.17 16.80 -4.14
N GLY A 692 -13.57 17.37 -5.30
CA GLY A 692 -14.87 17.15 -5.91
C GLY A 692 -16.05 17.88 -5.23
N LEU A 693 -15.81 18.60 -4.14
CA LEU A 693 -16.84 19.47 -3.54
C LEU A 693 -17.08 20.71 -4.37
N TYR A 694 -15.99 21.34 -4.85
CA TYR A 694 -16.04 22.57 -5.63
C TYR A 694 -15.01 22.50 -6.74
N TRP A 695 -15.44 22.81 -7.97
CA TRP A 695 -14.57 23.12 -9.10
C TRP A 695 -14.62 24.61 -9.36
N GLN A 696 -13.49 25.27 -9.44
CA GLN A 696 -13.39 26.71 -9.60
C GLN A 696 -12.30 27.03 -10.62
N ASP A 697 -12.68 27.74 -11.68
CA ASP A 697 -11.81 28.06 -12.80
C ASP A 697 -11.66 29.57 -12.95
N PHE A 698 -10.47 29.99 -13.33
CA PHE A 698 -10.16 31.35 -13.78
C PHE A 698 -9.84 31.35 -15.26
N ASP A 699 -10.64 32.10 -16.05
CA ASP A 699 -10.42 32.32 -17.46
C ASP A 699 -9.98 33.75 -17.68
N GLY A 700 -8.67 33.96 -17.88
CA GLY A 700 -8.11 35.28 -18.11
C GLY A 700 -8.58 35.90 -19.44
N ASP A 701 -8.90 37.18 -19.42
CA ASP A 701 -9.30 37.95 -20.63
C ASP A 701 -8.09 38.49 -21.38
N VAL A 702 -6.93 38.58 -20.70
CA VAL A 702 -5.73 39.22 -21.26
C VAL A 702 -4.89 38.18 -21.99
N LYS A 703 -4.54 38.43 -23.27
CA LYS A 703 -3.60 37.61 -24.01
C LYS A 703 -2.20 37.76 -23.46
N ILE A 704 -1.45 36.64 -23.42
CA ILE A 704 -0.03 36.64 -23.08
C ILE A 704 0.73 37.45 -24.12
N PRO A 705 1.51 38.48 -23.74
CA PRO A 705 2.32 39.25 -24.68
C PRO A 705 3.51 38.42 -25.19
N HIS A 706 3.98 38.71 -26.42
CA HIS A 706 5.15 38.05 -26.96
C HIS A 706 6.45 38.53 -26.30
N GLY A 707 7.47 37.69 -26.29
CA GLY A 707 8.80 37.93 -25.73
C GLY A 707 8.92 37.37 -24.29
N ASP A 708 9.83 37.92 -23.52
CA ASP A 708 10.04 37.47 -22.14
C ASP A 708 8.90 37.95 -21.25
N VAL A 709 8.24 36.99 -20.59
CA VAL A 709 7.05 37.21 -19.77
C VAL A 709 7.25 36.55 -18.41
N LYS A 710 6.93 37.28 -17.37
CA LYS A 710 6.78 36.77 -16.00
C LYS A 710 5.30 36.61 -15.69
N ILE A 711 4.88 35.38 -15.37
CA ILE A 711 3.54 35.10 -14.87
C ILE A 711 3.64 34.90 -13.37
N THR A 712 2.82 35.61 -12.60
CA THR A 712 2.78 35.46 -11.15
C THR A 712 1.38 35.09 -10.67
N LEU A 713 1.32 34.07 -9.82
CA LEU A 713 0.17 33.68 -9.02
C LEU A 713 0.45 33.98 -7.55
N LYS A 714 -0.45 34.67 -6.86
CA LYS A 714 -0.38 34.91 -5.41
C LYS A 714 -1.59 34.29 -4.74
N HIS A 715 -1.35 33.35 -3.88
CA HIS A 715 -2.37 32.70 -3.06
C HIS A 715 -2.32 33.28 -1.64
N THR A 716 -3.45 33.75 -1.13
CA THR A 716 -3.57 34.35 0.19
C THR A 716 -4.79 33.77 0.91
N MET A 717 -4.56 33.15 2.05
CA MET A 717 -5.62 32.66 2.93
C MET A 717 -6.41 33.87 3.49
N LYS A 718 -7.74 33.84 3.38
CA LYS A 718 -8.60 34.85 3.99
C LYS A 718 -8.73 34.66 5.49
N GLU A 719 -8.71 33.42 5.93
CA GLU A 719 -8.77 33.02 7.32
C GLU A 719 -7.77 31.88 7.54
N PRO A 720 -6.88 31.98 8.57
CA PRO A 720 -5.95 30.91 8.90
C PRO A 720 -6.68 29.80 9.67
N LYS A 721 -7.50 29.02 8.96
CA LYS A 721 -8.25 27.87 9.52
C LYS A 721 -8.26 26.72 8.53
N LEU A 722 -8.58 25.52 9.04
CA LEU A 722 -8.79 24.29 8.27
C LEU A 722 -9.71 24.56 7.09
N ASN A 723 -9.25 24.16 5.90
CA ASN A 723 -10.04 24.31 4.69
C ASN A 723 -10.62 25.73 4.52
N GLY A 724 -9.92 26.74 5.08
CA GLY A 724 -10.35 28.13 5.01
C GLY A 724 -10.43 28.64 3.57
N PRO A 725 -11.26 29.66 3.31
CA PRO A 725 -11.31 30.28 2.00
C PRO A 725 -10.03 31.08 1.72
N SER A 726 -9.69 31.22 0.44
CA SER A 726 -8.53 32.00 -0.01
C SER A 726 -8.87 32.87 -1.22
N THR A 727 -7.93 33.77 -1.57
CA THR A 727 -7.96 34.51 -2.84
C THR A 727 -6.70 34.22 -3.61
N VAL A 728 -6.84 33.98 -4.92
CA VAL A 728 -5.74 33.86 -5.87
C VAL A 728 -5.75 35.06 -6.80
N GLU A 729 -4.62 35.78 -6.85
CA GLU A 729 -4.43 36.92 -7.76
C GLU A 729 -3.43 36.52 -8.86
N PHE A 730 -3.73 36.94 -10.10
CA PHE A 730 -2.94 36.66 -11.29
C PHE A 730 -2.32 37.90 -11.88
N PHE A 731 -1.03 37.82 -12.24
CA PHE A 731 -0.26 38.93 -12.82
C PHE A 731 0.48 38.49 -14.07
N ILE A 732 0.59 39.38 -15.06
CA ILE A 732 1.46 39.25 -16.22
C ILE A 732 2.38 40.48 -16.21
N ASN A 733 3.70 40.28 -16.15
CA ASN A 733 4.71 41.34 -16.04
C ASN A 733 4.37 42.36 -14.94
N ASP A 734 4.05 41.85 -13.73
CA ASP A 734 3.70 42.59 -12.51
C ASP A 734 2.37 43.39 -12.62
N LYS A 735 1.65 43.31 -13.73
CA LYS A 735 0.30 43.90 -13.88
C LYS A 735 -0.76 42.85 -13.52
N LYS A 736 -1.61 43.17 -12.54
CA LYS A 736 -2.76 42.33 -12.19
C LYS A 736 -3.71 42.18 -13.38
N VAL A 737 -4.01 40.92 -13.73
CA VAL A 737 -4.91 40.55 -14.86
C VAL A 737 -6.18 39.86 -14.40
N GLY A 738 -6.26 39.48 -13.12
CA GLY A 738 -7.48 38.91 -12.54
C GLY A 738 -7.29 38.41 -11.13
N GLU A 739 -8.38 37.94 -10.56
CA GLU A 739 -8.43 37.28 -9.25
C GLU A 739 -9.53 36.23 -9.22
N MET A 740 -9.42 35.28 -8.35
CA MET A 740 -10.40 34.23 -8.09
C MET A 740 -10.46 33.93 -6.58
N ASP A 741 -11.67 33.80 -6.03
CA ASP A 741 -11.86 33.31 -4.67
C ASP A 741 -12.03 31.80 -4.64
N ILE A 742 -11.27 31.13 -3.78
CA ILE A 742 -11.41 29.70 -3.48
C ILE A 742 -12.31 29.57 -2.25
N LYS A 743 -13.37 28.79 -2.36
CA LYS A 743 -14.37 28.58 -1.30
C LYS A 743 -13.82 27.84 -0.09
N ALA A 744 -13.02 26.81 -0.36
CA ALA A 744 -12.38 25.99 0.66
C ALA A 744 -11.05 25.45 0.10
N THR A 745 -9.97 25.57 0.85
CA THR A 745 -8.67 25.06 0.47
C THR A 745 -8.51 23.60 0.90
N VAL A 746 -7.66 22.85 0.20
CA VAL A 746 -7.23 21.51 0.59
C VAL A 746 -6.10 21.62 1.60
N TYR A 747 -6.13 20.84 2.67
CA TYR A 747 -5.14 20.90 3.76
C TYR A 747 -4.07 19.79 3.69
N ALA A 748 -4.47 18.52 3.69
CA ALA A 748 -3.55 17.39 3.80
C ALA A 748 -3.00 16.95 2.45
N ALA A 749 -3.86 16.56 1.51
CA ALA A 749 -3.49 16.11 0.17
C ALA A 749 -4.61 16.38 -0.83
N TYR A 750 -4.25 16.71 -2.07
CA TYR A 750 -5.18 16.77 -3.20
C TYR A 750 -5.54 15.36 -3.67
N THR A 751 -4.60 14.45 -3.61
CA THR A 751 -4.71 13.10 -4.16
C THR A 751 -3.86 12.11 -3.36
N GLY A 752 -4.22 10.82 -3.38
CA GLY A 752 -3.41 9.75 -2.81
C GLY A 752 -2.42 9.13 -3.82
N HIS A 753 -2.51 9.48 -5.10
CA HIS A 753 -1.78 8.76 -6.16
C HIS A 753 -1.22 9.62 -7.28
N GLU A 754 -1.72 10.84 -7.49
CA GLU A 754 -1.20 11.74 -8.52
C GLU A 754 -0.01 12.55 -8.00
N THR A 755 0.60 13.34 -8.89
CA THR A 755 1.89 13.95 -8.63
C THR A 755 1.88 15.46 -8.78
N PHE A 756 3.01 16.05 -8.43
CA PHE A 756 3.35 17.44 -8.69
C PHE A 756 4.25 17.51 -9.92
N ASP A 757 3.87 18.30 -10.90
CA ASP A 757 4.48 18.36 -12.22
C ASP A 757 4.74 19.77 -12.69
N ILE A 758 5.84 19.99 -13.44
CA ILE A 758 6.20 21.25 -14.07
C ILE A 758 6.21 21.10 -15.58
N GLY A 759 5.48 22.00 -16.27
CA GLY A 759 5.44 22.02 -17.71
C GLY A 759 4.59 20.92 -18.34
N ARG A 760 3.82 20.21 -17.54
CA ARG A 760 2.89 19.14 -17.95
C ARG A 760 1.93 18.80 -16.84
N ASP A 761 0.97 17.92 -17.13
CA ASP A 761 0.04 17.30 -16.18
C ASP A 761 0.06 15.79 -16.44
N GLU A 762 0.68 15.02 -15.53
CA GLU A 762 0.77 13.55 -15.63
C GLU A 762 -0.51 12.90 -15.11
N GLY A 763 -0.78 11.65 -15.50
CA GLY A 763 -1.92 10.89 -15.00
C GLY A 763 -3.28 11.41 -15.45
N MET A 764 -4.19 11.61 -14.51
CA MET A 764 -5.51 12.22 -14.75
C MET A 764 -5.40 13.74 -14.78
N PRO A 765 -5.92 14.40 -15.82
CA PRO A 765 -5.82 15.86 -15.92
C PRO A 765 -6.60 16.57 -14.81
N VAL A 766 -6.02 17.63 -14.27
CA VAL A 766 -6.71 18.52 -13.31
C VAL A 766 -7.91 19.22 -13.95
N ASN A 767 -7.80 19.62 -15.21
CA ASN A 767 -8.88 20.29 -15.93
C ASN A 767 -9.27 19.48 -17.18
N GLU A 768 -10.59 19.23 -17.32
CA GLU A 768 -11.15 18.44 -18.44
C GLU A 768 -11.04 19.14 -19.80
N GLU A 769 -10.87 20.48 -19.86
CA GLU A 769 -10.75 21.21 -21.12
C GLU A 769 -9.51 20.84 -21.94
N TYR A 770 -8.47 20.32 -21.28
CA TYR A 770 -7.28 19.83 -21.99
C TYR A 770 -7.08 18.31 -21.90
N ALA A 771 -8.05 17.57 -21.38
CA ALA A 771 -7.95 16.13 -21.22
C ALA A 771 -7.68 15.39 -22.55
N ASP A 772 -8.24 15.91 -23.66
CA ASP A 772 -7.99 15.39 -25.02
C ASP A 772 -6.57 15.64 -25.54
N LYS A 773 -5.82 16.57 -24.90
CA LYS A 773 -4.44 16.93 -25.28
C LYS A 773 -3.38 16.04 -24.57
N GLY A 774 -3.82 15.05 -23.81
CA GLY A 774 -2.93 14.23 -22.98
C GLY A 774 -2.30 15.05 -21.86
N LYS A 775 -1.00 14.97 -21.66
CA LYS A 775 -0.28 15.71 -20.61
C LYS A 775 -0.27 17.23 -20.79
N PHE A 776 -0.80 17.73 -21.86
CA PHE A 776 -0.80 19.13 -22.27
C PHE A 776 0.54 19.83 -21.99
N GLU A 777 1.62 19.22 -22.50
CA GLU A 777 2.99 19.70 -22.30
C GLU A 777 3.15 21.16 -22.75
N PHE A 778 3.89 21.94 -21.96
CA PHE A 778 4.20 23.32 -22.31
C PHE A 778 5.05 23.37 -23.57
N THR A 779 4.80 24.37 -24.44
CA THR A 779 5.53 24.52 -25.71
C THR A 779 7.04 24.42 -25.45
N PRO A 780 7.75 23.48 -26.13
CA PRO A 780 9.14 23.16 -25.85
C PRO A 780 10.06 24.40 -25.93
N GLY A 781 10.93 24.53 -24.90
CA GLY A 781 11.92 25.62 -24.81
C GLY A 781 11.38 26.97 -24.38
N GLN A 782 10.07 27.13 -24.23
CA GLN A 782 9.45 28.40 -23.86
C GLN A 782 9.28 28.59 -22.34
N LEU A 783 9.13 27.54 -21.53
CA LEU A 783 9.10 27.61 -20.08
C LEU A 783 10.50 27.38 -19.52
N HIS A 784 11.08 28.41 -18.89
CA HIS A 784 12.45 28.38 -18.39
C HIS A 784 12.52 27.86 -16.96
N LYS A 785 11.67 28.38 -16.07
CA LYS A 785 11.59 27.95 -14.68
C LYS A 785 10.28 28.38 -14.02
N VAL A 786 9.92 27.69 -12.95
CA VAL A 786 8.82 28.04 -12.05
C VAL A 786 9.38 28.12 -10.63
N VAL A 787 9.15 29.22 -9.97
CA VAL A 787 9.65 29.50 -8.62
C VAL A 787 8.47 29.55 -7.64
N PHE A 788 8.53 28.75 -6.59
CA PHE A 788 7.54 28.75 -5.50
C PHE A 788 8.18 29.36 -4.26
N ASP A 789 7.54 30.40 -3.72
CA ASP A 789 7.90 31.05 -2.48
C ASP A 789 6.77 30.90 -1.47
N ILE A 790 6.97 30.07 -0.44
CA ILE A 790 6.00 29.80 0.62
C ILE A 790 6.25 30.78 1.75
N LYS A 791 5.24 31.62 2.05
CA LYS A 791 5.46 32.82 2.86
C LYS A 791 5.32 32.58 4.37
N ASN A 792 4.43 31.70 4.79
CA ASN A 792 4.17 31.46 6.20
C ASN A 792 3.84 29.99 6.49
N PRO A 793 4.79 29.05 6.34
CA PRO A 793 4.53 27.64 6.67
C PRO A 793 4.33 27.41 8.19
N GLU A 794 4.80 28.34 9.02
CA GLU A 794 4.63 28.31 10.47
C GLU A 794 3.28 28.89 10.95
N GLU A 795 2.56 29.62 10.08
CA GLU A 795 1.21 30.12 10.30
C GLU A 795 0.13 29.20 9.72
N LYS A 796 0.50 28.02 9.18
CA LYS A 796 -0.47 26.94 9.16
C LYS A 796 -1.04 26.89 10.56
N VAL A 797 -2.35 27.05 10.70
CA VAL A 797 -3.10 26.92 11.94
C VAL A 797 -2.44 25.82 12.75
N ALA A 798 -2.10 26.16 14.00
CA ALA A 798 -1.33 25.28 14.85
C ALA A 798 -1.87 23.86 14.66
N ALA A 799 -1.00 22.94 14.32
CA ALA A 799 -1.32 21.55 14.05
C ALA A 799 -2.30 20.91 15.05
N SER A 800 -2.40 21.48 16.26
CA SER A 800 -3.32 21.09 17.31
C SER A 800 -4.82 21.09 16.98
N GLU A 801 -5.28 21.80 15.94
CA GLU A 801 -6.70 21.72 15.50
C GLU A 801 -6.91 20.70 14.37
N TYR A 802 -5.85 20.24 13.73
CA TYR A 802 -5.90 19.45 12.50
C TYR A 802 -5.41 18.02 12.63
N ASP A 803 -4.34 17.86 13.39
CA ASP A 803 -3.77 16.56 13.71
C ASP A 803 -4.69 15.71 14.60
N LEU A 804 -5.80 16.29 15.04
CA LEU A 804 -6.84 15.61 15.80
C LEU A 804 -7.88 14.90 14.90
N ILE A 805 -7.74 14.98 13.58
CA ILE A 805 -8.75 14.45 12.63
C ILE A 805 -8.22 13.25 11.84
N GLU A 806 -6.88 13.01 11.78
CA GLU A 806 -6.29 11.79 11.18
C GLU A 806 -6.39 10.55 12.07
#